data_51e0846849b16128579ba3edcc529d9f
#
_entry.id   51e0846849b16128579ba3edcc529d9f
#
_cell.length_a   1.000
_cell.length_b   1.000
_cell.length_c   1.000
_cell.angle_alpha   90.00
_cell.angle_beta   90.00
_cell.angle_gamma   90.00
#
_symmetry.space_group_name_H-M   'P 1'
#
loop_
_entity.id
_entity.type
_entity.pdbx_description
1 polymer ?
#
loop_
_entity_poly.entity_id
_entity_poly.type
_entity_poly.pdbx_seq_one_letter_code
_entity_poly.pdbx_strand_id
1 'polypeptide(L)'
;MSVISKAASAAAILYGLSAANVFAQDTQVLPSIEIDSDDLPTGPVSSETLSRDRIAPLQSGTSDTTAVISRLPGVSSYSAGGFSGLPVIRGLEIRRLTVLVDGVPIDIACANEMNAPLSYTDPQTIDAISVITGVTPVSMGGDSIGGAISVETQTPRFAKAGETLLTGELSAFYRSNGDGFGGALSVTAASDRLSLSYAGSFTQSDNYKGGDHDGIVRSTEYKKTDHALSLAAQTDIGLFELKGGYQYAPYEGFANQYMDMTSNKSWYLNGHWKGAFDWGDLDLRAFYRDTDHRMNFLADKGGSANGGMPMNTETHSAGYTLKGDIVLSSRDTLRLGSEFHHQWLNDYWPAVAGDMMMGPNTYININGAKRDRLGTFAEWEAKWTPQITTLIGVRNDQVWMNTGEVQPYSTSMMNMADAMAATAFNAADRKRHDSNWSATALVRYALSEQATLELGYARKSRSPTVYERYSWGRGSMSSRMIGWFGDGNGYVGDPGLKPERADTVSAAVSLKGAAADGWSLRIAPFYTRVHNYIDVVKLADFTNMMGMPTGFVQLRFANRDAELYGVDVSGSLALWQSSSAGTAKLIGTASWLRGRNLDDGGSLYHQMPFNATFALEHRLGGWESTVELAVVADKNRVDATRNESRTNGYALVNLRTGYAWGKYRLGLDVQNLFDKGYDLPLGGMSLGDYKATGDLRPVPGRGRSFNIGLTAKF
;
A
#
# COMPACT_ATOMS: atom_id res chain seq x y z
N MET A 1 35.11 -12.13 7.30
CA MET A 1 35.61 -11.92 5.92
C MET A 1 34.53 -11.77 4.86
N SER A 2 33.25 -12.04 5.12
CA SER A 2 32.16 -11.95 4.11
C SER A 2 31.58 -10.53 3.91
N VAL A 3 31.64 -9.67 4.91
CA VAL A 3 31.03 -8.32 4.89
C VAL A 3 31.82 -7.36 3.98
N ILE A 4 33.13 -7.49 3.95
CA ILE A 4 34.00 -6.62 3.12
C ILE A 4 33.87 -6.95 1.61
N SER A 5 33.59 -8.20 1.24
CA SER A 5 33.43 -8.58 -0.18
C SER A 5 32.11 -8.08 -0.80
N LYS A 6 31.03 -8.02 -0.02
CA LYS A 6 29.72 -7.53 -0.47
C LYS A 6 29.71 -5.99 -0.64
N ALA A 7 30.40 -5.27 0.24
CA ALA A 7 30.60 -3.83 0.11
C ALA A 7 31.51 -3.46 -1.09
N ALA A 8 32.48 -4.32 -1.42
CA ALA A 8 33.38 -4.11 -2.56
C ALA A 8 32.67 -4.27 -3.92
N SER A 9 31.62 -5.09 -4.02
CA SER A 9 30.83 -5.22 -5.25
C SER A 9 29.99 -3.99 -5.55
N ALA A 10 29.49 -3.30 -4.53
CA ALA A 10 28.79 -2.02 -4.70
C ALA A 10 29.75 -0.87 -5.08
N ALA A 11 30.99 -0.90 -4.58
CA ALA A 11 32.01 0.08 -4.92
C ALA A 11 32.59 -0.12 -6.34
N ALA A 12 32.64 -1.34 -6.87
CA ALA A 12 33.15 -1.63 -8.21
C ALA A 12 32.23 -1.11 -9.33
N ILE A 13 30.92 -1.00 -9.09
CA ILE A 13 29.97 -0.39 -10.03
C ILE A 13 30.19 1.15 -10.11
N LEU A 14 30.64 1.78 -9.04
CA LEU A 14 30.92 3.22 -8.98
C LEU A 14 32.25 3.59 -9.69
N TYR A 15 33.24 2.68 -9.80
CA TYR A 15 34.51 2.96 -10.42
C TYR A 15 34.47 2.91 -11.97
N GLY A 16 33.50 2.22 -12.55
CA GLY A 16 33.31 2.12 -14.00
C GLY A 16 32.73 3.36 -14.69
N LEU A 17 32.15 4.28 -13.92
CA LEU A 17 31.45 5.47 -14.45
C LEU A 17 32.24 6.77 -14.36
N SER A 18 33.47 6.75 -13.81
CA SER A 18 34.30 7.95 -13.63
C SER A 18 35.09 8.42 -14.89
N ALA A 19 34.88 7.78 -16.03
CA ALA A 19 35.63 8.06 -17.26
C ALA A 19 34.86 8.85 -18.35
N ALA A 20 33.66 9.32 -18.09
CA ALA A 20 32.93 10.19 -19.00
C ALA A 20 33.03 11.64 -18.53
N ASN A 21 33.91 12.42 -19.12
CA ASN A 21 33.89 13.89 -19.02
C ASN A 21 32.63 14.42 -19.68
N VAL A 22 31.54 14.52 -18.94
CA VAL A 22 30.30 15.22 -19.34
C VAL A 22 30.39 16.64 -18.80
N PHE A 23 30.32 17.62 -19.70
CA PHE A 23 30.33 19.04 -19.41
C PHE A 23 29.28 19.37 -18.34
N ALA A 24 29.74 19.84 -17.18
CA ALA A 24 28.87 20.34 -16.12
C ALA A 24 28.36 21.73 -16.56
N GLN A 25 27.10 21.83 -16.94
CA GLN A 25 26.39 23.11 -16.90
C GLN A 25 25.81 23.32 -15.49
N ASP A 26 25.93 24.55 -14.99
CA ASP A 26 25.33 25.02 -13.76
C ASP A 26 23.84 24.60 -13.74
N THR A 27 23.52 23.63 -12.94
CA THR A 27 22.13 23.29 -12.61
C THR A 27 21.58 24.43 -11.77
N GLN A 28 20.87 25.36 -12.37
CA GLN A 28 19.81 26.03 -11.63
C GLN A 28 18.91 24.91 -11.14
N VAL A 29 18.97 24.65 -9.84
CA VAL A 29 17.94 23.90 -9.12
C VAL A 29 16.67 24.65 -9.43
N LEU A 30 15.82 24.09 -10.30
CA LEU A 30 14.44 24.54 -10.36
C LEU A 30 13.94 24.50 -8.91
N PRO A 31 13.31 25.57 -8.40
CA PRO A 31 12.76 25.52 -7.07
C PRO A 31 12.00 24.22 -6.98
N SER A 32 12.27 23.45 -5.92
CA SER A 32 11.37 22.39 -5.51
C SER A 32 9.98 22.99 -5.68
N ILE A 33 9.07 22.29 -6.35
CA ILE A 33 7.68 22.65 -6.25
C ILE A 33 7.35 22.39 -4.77
N GLU A 34 7.72 23.34 -3.91
CA GLU A 34 7.01 23.56 -2.69
C GLU A 34 5.61 23.86 -3.17
N ILE A 35 4.70 22.93 -2.98
CA ILE A 35 3.28 23.21 -3.09
C ILE A 35 3.05 24.19 -1.94
N ASP A 36 3.14 25.46 -2.29
CA ASP A 36 2.82 26.54 -1.38
C ASP A 36 1.39 26.30 -0.92
N SER A 37 1.15 26.35 0.37
CA SER A 37 -0.17 26.07 0.95
C SER A 37 -1.28 26.97 0.39
N ASP A 38 -0.91 28.00 -0.36
CA ASP A 38 -1.84 28.95 -0.99
C ASP A 38 -2.26 28.55 -2.42
N ASP A 39 -1.50 27.65 -3.09
CA ASP A 39 -1.80 27.11 -4.43
C ASP A 39 -2.29 25.66 -4.41
N LEU A 40 -2.64 25.12 -3.24
CA LEU A 40 -3.33 23.83 -3.22
C LEU A 40 -4.61 24.01 -4.03
N PRO A 41 -4.75 23.30 -5.20
CA PRO A 41 -6.07 23.14 -5.78
C PRO A 41 -6.96 22.68 -4.64
N THR A 42 -8.19 23.07 -4.63
CA THR A 42 -9.20 22.67 -3.66
C THR A 42 -9.26 21.15 -3.63
N GLY A 43 -8.21 20.59 -3.08
CA GLY A 43 -7.99 19.18 -2.95
C GLY A 43 -8.81 18.65 -1.78
N PRO A 44 -8.95 17.33 -1.70
CA PRO A 44 -9.72 16.71 -0.65
C PRO A 44 -9.21 17.13 0.74
N VAL A 45 -10.15 17.37 1.58
CA VAL A 45 -10.00 17.65 3.00
C VAL A 45 -9.17 16.55 3.66
N SER A 46 -7.98 16.71 4.08
CA SER A 46 -7.13 15.71 4.71
C SER A 46 -6.23 14.91 3.75
N SER A 47 -5.64 15.54 2.75
CA SER A 47 -4.55 14.93 1.98
C SER A 47 -3.19 15.30 2.57
N GLU A 48 -2.29 14.32 2.64
CA GLU A 48 -0.87 14.55 2.92
C GLU A 48 -0.04 13.99 1.76
N THR A 49 0.93 14.79 1.29
CA THR A 49 1.84 14.39 0.22
C THR A 49 3.26 14.25 0.75
N LEU A 50 3.86 13.11 0.50
CA LEU A 50 5.28 12.86 0.69
C LEU A 50 5.99 13.05 -0.66
N SER A 51 6.69 14.14 -0.81
CA SER A 51 7.57 14.39 -1.97
C SER A 51 8.83 13.51 -1.89
N ARG A 52 9.56 13.40 -3.00
CA ARG A 52 10.81 12.66 -3.07
C ARG A 52 11.80 13.06 -1.98
N ASP A 53 11.92 14.35 -1.65
CA ASP A 53 12.83 14.82 -0.60
C ASP A 53 12.43 14.35 0.80
N ARG A 54 11.14 14.12 1.05
CA ARG A 54 10.64 13.52 2.31
C ARG A 54 10.77 11.99 2.31
N ILE A 55 10.76 11.34 1.16
CA ILE A 55 10.93 9.90 1.01
C ILE A 55 12.42 9.52 1.09
N ALA A 56 13.30 10.27 0.46
CA ALA A 56 14.74 9.96 0.31
C ALA A 56 15.46 9.62 1.64
N PRO A 57 15.23 10.30 2.78
CA PRO A 57 15.85 9.94 4.05
C PRO A 57 15.39 8.59 4.62
N LEU A 58 14.30 8.01 4.13
CA LEU A 58 13.71 6.77 4.60
C LEU A 58 14.13 5.55 3.76
N GLN A 59 14.64 5.76 2.55
CA GLN A 59 14.95 4.72 1.56
C GLN A 59 15.99 3.69 2.03
N SER A 60 16.97 4.12 2.83
CA SER A 60 17.96 3.19 3.40
C SER A 60 17.33 2.24 4.44
N GLY A 61 16.22 2.63 5.08
CA GLY A 61 15.58 1.88 6.17
C GLY A 61 14.54 0.84 5.73
N THR A 62 13.96 0.97 4.53
CA THR A 62 12.88 0.07 4.08
C THR A 62 12.82 -0.05 2.56
N SER A 63 12.38 -1.24 2.08
CA SER A 63 11.99 -1.48 0.69
C SER A 63 10.47 -1.56 0.53
N ASP A 64 9.71 -1.39 1.62
CA ASP A 64 8.26 -1.41 1.64
C ASP A 64 7.69 0.01 1.56
N THR A 65 6.96 0.31 0.50
CA THR A 65 6.29 1.60 0.30
C THR A 65 5.23 1.86 1.38
N THR A 66 4.56 0.80 1.89
CA THR A 66 3.59 0.93 2.97
C THR A 66 4.24 1.39 4.27
N ALA A 67 5.46 0.93 4.57
CA ALA A 67 6.21 1.38 5.73
C ALA A 67 6.61 2.87 5.65
N VAL A 68 6.76 3.43 4.44
CA VAL A 68 7.00 4.86 4.24
C VAL A 68 5.77 5.69 4.63
N ILE A 69 4.58 5.30 4.16
CA ILE A 69 3.35 6.04 4.42
C ILE A 69 2.76 5.81 5.80
N SER A 70 3.11 4.74 6.50
CA SER A 70 2.63 4.45 7.88
C SER A 70 3.11 5.46 8.92
N ARG A 71 3.96 6.42 8.54
CA ARG A 71 4.36 7.57 9.35
C ARG A 71 3.34 8.71 9.33
N LEU A 72 2.38 8.66 8.41
CA LEU A 72 1.32 9.64 8.30
C LEU A 72 0.21 9.36 9.32
N PRO A 73 -0.42 10.41 9.89
CA PRO A 73 -1.49 10.22 10.86
C PRO A 73 -2.68 9.46 10.24
N GLY A 74 -3.25 8.53 10.98
CA GLY A 74 -4.35 7.68 10.54
C GLY A 74 -3.97 6.54 9.60
N VAL A 75 -2.68 6.39 9.25
CA VAL A 75 -2.15 5.31 8.42
C VAL A 75 -1.36 4.34 9.28
N SER A 76 -1.57 3.05 9.06
CA SER A 76 -0.79 1.98 9.67
C SER A 76 -0.46 0.91 8.64
N SER A 77 0.46 0.03 8.97
CA SER A 77 0.86 -1.08 8.12
C SER A 77 0.50 -2.40 8.76
N TYR A 78 -0.17 -3.23 8.01
CA TYR A 78 -0.30 -4.64 8.27
C TYR A 78 0.82 -5.35 7.50
N SER A 79 1.79 -5.88 8.23
CA SER A 79 2.96 -6.49 7.61
C SER A 79 2.63 -7.89 7.11
N ALA A 80 2.65 -8.06 5.81
CA ALA A 80 2.50 -9.37 5.16
C ALA A 80 3.86 -9.96 4.75
N GLY A 81 4.84 -9.13 4.36
CA GLY A 81 6.17 -9.56 3.92
C GLY A 81 7.19 -8.43 3.97
N GLY A 82 8.36 -8.61 3.36
CA GLY A 82 9.48 -7.68 3.43
C GLY A 82 9.32 -6.40 2.61
N PHE A 83 8.53 -6.47 1.51
CA PHE A 83 8.18 -5.33 0.65
C PHE A 83 6.68 -5.28 0.30
N SER A 84 5.89 -6.22 0.78
CA SER A 84 4.46 -6.39 0.48
C SER A 84 3.56 -5.98 1.64
N GLY A 85 3.87 -4.88 2.31
CA GLY A 85 3.02 -4.33 3.36
C GLY A 85 1.63 -3.93 2.82
N LEU A 86 0.60 -4.15 3.64
CA LEU A 86 -0.78 -3.81 3.36
C LEU A 86 -1.15 -2.55 4.14
N PRO A 87 -1.48 -1.43 3.48
CA PRO A 87 -1.89 -0.22 4.18
C PRO A 87 -3.26 -0.38 4.83
N VAL A 88 -3.40 0.23 6.00
CA VAL A 88 -4.65 0.39 6.73
C VAL A 88 -4.86 1.87 7.00
N ILE A 89 -5.98 2.43 6.58
CA ILE A 89 -6.32 3.83 6.83
C ILE A 89 -7.53 3.89 7.76
N ARG A 90 -7.36 4.50 8.94
CA ARG A 90 -8.41 4.64 9.95
C ARG A 90 -9.15 3.33 10.25
N GLY A 91 -8.39 2.22 10.32
CA GLY A 91 -8.92 0.88 10.61
C GLY A 91 -9.59 0.16 9.43
N LEU A 92 -9.56 0.75 8.24
CA LEU A 92 -10.04 0.11 7.00
C LEU A 92 -8.85 -0.45 6.21
N GLU A 93 -8.90 -1.75 5.93
CA GLU A 93 -7.86 -2.49 5.23
C GLU A 93 -7.82 -2.21 3.73
N ILE A 94 -6.76 -2.64 3.06
CA ILE A 94 -6.43 -2.39 1.65
C ILE A 94 -7.59 -2.60 0.68
N ARG A 95 -8.44 -3.61 0.88
CA ARG A 95 -9.61 -3.88 0.00
C ARG A 95 -10.67 -2.79 0.03
N ARG A 96 -10.66 -1.98 1.07
CA ARG A 96 -11.60 -0.87 1.30
C ARG A 96 -11.01 0.48 0.90
N LEU A 97 -9.75 0.49 0.46
CA LEU A 97 -9.02 1.68 0.04
C LEU A 97 -8.98 1.79 -1.49
N THR A 98 -8.82 3.00 -1.98
CA THR A 98 -8.39 3.23 -3.37
C THR A 98 -6.87 3.32 -3.39
N VAL A 99 -6.19 2.48 -4.17
CA VAL A 99 -4.74 2.55 -4.37
C VAL A 99 -4.45 2.66 -5.86
N LEU A 100 -3.80 3.76 -6.23
CA LEU A 100 -3.44 4.06 -7.61
C LEU A 100 -1.92 4.21 -7.72
N VAL A 101 -1.34 3.65 -8.77
CA VAL A 101 0.06 3.90 -9.17
C VAL A 101 0.04 4.51 -10.55
N ASP A 102 0.58 5.72 -10.69
CA ASP A 102 0.49 6.53 -11.91
C ASP A 102 -0.96 6.71 -12.42
N GLY A 103 -1.92 6.79 -11.48
CA GLY A 103 -3.34 6.91 -11.75
C GLY A 103 -4.06 5.64 -12.19
N VAL A 104 -3.39 4.48 -12.14
CA VAL A 104 -3.92 3.17 -12.53
C VAL A 104 -4.15 2.29 -11.29
N PRO A 105 -5.33 1.65 -11.13
CA PRO A 105 -5.56 0.68 -10.07
C PRO A 105 -4.75 -0.60 -10.31
N ILE A 106 -4.31 -1.24 -9.24
CA ILE A 106 -3.56 -2.50 -9.29
C ILE A 106 -4.34 -3.58 -8.55
N ASP A 107 -4.65 -4.67 -9.26
CA ASP A 107 -5.34 -5.81 -8.69
C ASP A 107 -4.40 -6.74 -7.92
N ILE A 108 -4.93 -7.33 -6.87
CA ILE A 108 -4.29 -8.39 -6.11
C ILE A 108 -4.66 -9.73 -6.76
N ALA A 109 -3.66 -10.50 -7.18
CA ALA A 109 -3.88 -11.82 -7.77
C ALA A 109 -3.99 -12.91 -6.68
N CYS A 110 -3.21 -12.79 -5.61
CA CYS A 110 -3.02 -13.81 -4.61
C CYS A 110 -4.18 -13.89 -3.60
N ALA A 111 -4.65 -15.10 -3.31
CA ALA A 111 -5.62 -15.38 -2.26
C ALA A 111 -5.15 -14.93 -0.85
N ASN A 112 -3.85 -14.81 -0.64
CA ASN A 112 -3.21 -14.40 0.60
C ASN A 112 -2.66 -12.96 0.57
N GLU A 113 -3.01 -12.19 -0.48
CA GLU A 113 -2.57 -10.79 -0.70
C GLU A 113 -1.04 -10.56 -0.66
N MET A 114 -0.26 -11.58 -0.99
CA MET A 114 1.20 -11.49 -1.00
C MET A 114 1.74 -10.51 -2.05
N ASN A 115 0.96 -10.19 -3.07
CA ASN A 115 1.29 -9.20 -4.10
C ASN A 115 0.40 -7.96 -3.99
N ALA A 116 0.44 -7.31 -2.84
CA ALA A 116 -0.31 -6.09 -2.54
C ALA A 116 -0.01 -4.97 -3.57
N PRO A 117 -0.94 -4.02 -3.84
CA PRO A 117 -0.74 -2.97 -4.85
C PRO A 117 0.55 -2.16 -4.68
N LEU A 118 0.95 -1.83 -3.44
CA LEU A 118 2.18 -1.08 -3.18
C LEU A 118 3.46 -1.92 -3.31
N SER A 119 3.37 -3.27 -3.37
CA SER A 119 4.51 -4.14 -3.65
C SER A 119 5.07 -3.97 -5.07
N TYR A 120 4.27 -3.41 -5.97
CA TYR A 120 4.65 -3.08 -7.35
C TYR A 120 5.38 -1.73 -7.48
N THR A 121 5.72 -1.11 -6.36
CA THR A 121 6.52 0.12 -6.28
C THR A 121 7.76 -0.10 -5.44
N ASP A 122 8.76 0.77 -5.61
CA ASP A 122 9.96 0.79 -4.77
C ASP A 122 10.18 2.22 -4.26
N PRO A 123 10.36 2.44 -2.95
CA PRO A 123 10.59 3.78 -2.41
C PRO A 123 11.70 4.57 -3.10
N GLN A 124 12.68 3.88 -3.72
CA GLN A 124 13.80 4.53 -4.40
C GLN A 124 13.44 5.12 -5.77
N THR A 125 12.31 4.71 -6.38
CA THR A 125 11.88 5.16 -7.72
C THR A 125 10.59 6.00 -7.67
N ILE A 126 10.07 6.30 -6.48
CA ILE A 126 8.85 7.11 -6.29
C ILE A 126 9.21 8.60 -6.26
N ASP A 127 8.46 9.42 -6.99
CA ASP A 127 8.55 10.87 -6.97
C ASP A 127 7.66 11.49 -5.89
N ALA A 128 6.41 10.98 -5.75
CA ALA A 128 5.50 11.45 -4.71
C ALA A 128 4.50 10.36 -4.28
N ILE A 129 4.04 10.44 -3.03
CA ILE A 129 2.94 9.64 -2.51
C ILE A 129 1.94 10.58 -1.85
N SER A 130 0.70 10.58 -2.34
CA SER A 130 -0.40 11.34 -1.75
C SER A 130 -1.36 10.40 -1.04
N VAL A 131 -1.69 10.71 0.21
CA VAL A 131 -2.60 9.91 1.04
C VAL A 131 -3.75 10.77 1.52
N ILE A 132 -4.97 10.31 1.29
CA ILE A 132 -6.20 10.93 1.77
C ILE A 132 -6.79 10.03 2.84
N THR A 133 -6.74 10.47 4.09
CA THR A 133 -7.27 9.68 5.22
C THR A 133 -8.72 10.02 5.55
N GLY A 134 -9.22 11.17 5.07
CA GLY A 134 -10.57 11.66 5.29
C GLY A 134 -11.57 11.25 4.20
N VAL A 135 -12.57 12.12 4.01
CA VAL A 135 -13.55 11.97 2.93
C VAL A 135 -12.86 12.16 1.59
N THR A 136 -12.86 11.13 0.75
CA THR A 136 -12.30 11.17 -0.59
C THR A 136 -13.33 11.65 -1.60
N PRO A 137 -13.00 12.61 -2.52
CA PRO A 137 -13.85 12.97 -3.64
C PRO A 137 -14.24 11.77 -4.50
N VAL A 138 -15.39 11.87 -5.16
CA VAL A 138 -15.84 10.79 -6.06
C VAL A 138 -14.97 10.65 -7.31
N SER A 139 -14.24 11.69 -7.67
CA SER A 139 -13.27 11.71 -8.79
C SER A 139 -11.99 10.93 -8.52
N MET A 140 -11.69 10.61 -7.24
CA MET A 140 -10.50 9.83 -6.86
C MET A 140 -10.67 8.32 -7.04
N GLY A 141 -11.84 7.87 -7.50
CA GLY A 141 -12.15 6.46 -7.75
C GLY A 141 -13.36 5.99 -6.96
N GLY A 142 -13.91 4.86 -7.40
CA GLY A 142 -15.06 4.19 -6.79
C GLY A 142 -14.70 2.84 -6.21
N ASP A 143 -15.77 2.12 -5.79
CA ASP A 143 -15.66 0.76 -5.25
C ASP A 143 -14.74 0.65 -4.03
N SER A 144 -14.72 1.69 -3.22
CA SER A 144 -14.01 1.79 -1.96
C SER A 144 -14.82 2.57 -0.94
N ILE A 145 -14.63 2.28 0.35
CA ILE A 145 -15.32 2.96 1.46
C ILE A 145 -14.35 3.71 2.38
N GLY A 146 -13.05 3.57 2.15
CA GLY A 146 -11.99 4.17 2.95
C GLY A 146 -11.28 5.34 2.26
N GLY A 147 -10.06 5.58 2.70
CA GLY A 147 -9.17 6.59 2.14
C GLY A 147 -8.62 6.23 0.75
N ALA A 148 -7.74 7.07 0.23
CA ALA A 148 -7.06 6.83 -1.03
C ALA A 148 -5.54 7.05 -0.92
N ILE A 149 -4.79 6.26 -1.68
CA ILE A 149 -3.34 6.35 -1.82
C ILE A 149 -3.05 6.51 -3.32
N SER A 150 -2.33 7.55 -3.70
CA SER A 150 -1.82 7.76 -5.05
C SER A 150 -0.31 7.81 -5.02
N VAL A 151 0.33 6.93 -5.76
CA VAL A 151 1.79 6.89 -5.93
C VAL A 151 2.11 7.39 -7.31
N GLU A 152 2.97 8.37 -7.39
CA GLU A 152 3.55 8.89 -8.62
C GLU A 152 4.99 8.40 -8.71
N THR A 153 5.27 7.65 -9.75
CA THR A 153 6.62 7.21 -10.06
C THR A 153 7.27 8.26 -10.98
N GLN A 154 8.10 7.90 -11.91
CA GLN A 154 8.83 8.84 -12.72
C GLN A 154 7.91 9.71 -13.61
N THR A 155 7.83 11.02 -13.34
CA THR A 155 7.10 12.01 -14.15
C THR A 155 7.93 12.44 -15.37
N PRO A 156 7.36 12.55 -16.59
CA PRO A 156 8.08 13.02 -17.77
C PRO A 156 8.69 14.41 -17.56
N ARG A 157 9.96 14.56 -17.92
CA ARG A 157 10.70 15.85 -17.88
C ARG A 157 11.13 16.22 -19.28
N PHE A 158 11.10 17.51 -19.60
CA PHE A 158 11.49 18.05 -20.90
C PHE A 158 12.61 19.09 -20.74
N ALA A 159 13.42 19.25 -21.79
CA ALA A 159 14.41 20.31 -21.86
C ALA A 159 13.75 21.65 -22.19
N LYS A 160 14.46 22.74 -22.02
CA LYS A 160 14.05 24.04 -22.58
C LYS A 160 14.15 24.01 -24.11
N ALA A 161 13.40 24.90 -24.78
CA ALA A 161 13.40 24.99 -26.25
C ALA A 161 14.84 25.13 -26.81
N GLY A 162 15.20 24.24 -27.71
CA GLY A 162 16.54 24.20 -28.33
C GLY A 162 17.65 23.56 -27.48
N GLU A 163 17.33 23.06 -26.28
CA GLU A 163 18.27 22.37 -25.38
C GLU A 163 18.02 20.85 -25.37
N THR A 164 18.95 20.12 -24.79
CA THR A 164 18.80 18.71 -24.44
C THR A 164 19.00 18.52 -22.95
N LEU A 165 18.20 17.66 -22.33
CA LEU A 165 18.30 17.29 -20.93
C LEU A 165 18.85 15.86 -20.84
N LEU A 166 19.90 15.66 -20.04
CA LEU A 166 20.29 14.34 -19.55
C LEU A 166 20.45 14.44 -18.04
N THR A 167 19.60 13.75 -17.30
CA THR A 167 19.63 13.77 -15.84
C THR A 167 19.30 12.40 -15.29
N GLY A 168 19.77 12.12 -14.08
CA GLY A 168 19.49 10.85 -13.44
C GLY A 168 19.92 10.81 -12.00
N GLU A 169 19.58 9.70 -11.36
CA GLU A 169 19.93 9.40 -9.98
C GLU A 169 20.30 7.92 -9.87
N LEU A 170 21.43 7.65 -9.22
CA LEU A 170 21.87 6.33 -8.82
C LEU A 170 21.86 6.26 -7.31
N SER A 171 21.22 5.25 -6.73
CA SER A 171 21.20 5.01 -5.29
C SER A 171 21.61 3.58 -4.96
N ALA A 172 22.21 3.40 -3.78
CA ALA A 172 22.53 2.10 -3.20
C ALA A 172 22.37 2.15 -1.69
N PHE A 173 22.02 1.02 -1.08
CA PHE A 173 21.89 0.91 0.38
C PHE A 173 22.35 -0.45 0.89
N TYR A 174 22.68 -0.48 2.21
CA TYR A 174 22.90 -1.69 2.98
C TYR A 174 22.22 -1.56 4.34
N ARG A 175 21.64 -2.66 4.85
CA ARG A 175 20.98 -2.81 6.16
C ARG A 175 21.61 -3.96 6.92
N SER A 176 22.07 -3.72 8.14
CA SER A 176 22.76 -4.76 8.91
C SER A 176 21.82 -5.84 9.46
N ASN A 177 20.56 -5.53 9.73
CA ASN A 177 19.58 -6.50 10.21
C ASN A 177 18.85 -7.14 9.02
N GLY A 178 19.18 -8.43 8.76
CA GLY A 178 18.77 -9.18 7.58
C GLY A 178 19.76 -9.08 6.42
N ASP A 179 20.96 -8.50 6.61
CA ASP A 179 21.96 -8.33 5.55
C ASP A 179 21.38 -7.78 4.23
N GLY A 180 20.40 -6.85 4.38
CA GLY A 180 19.63 -6.32 3.28
C GLY A 180 20.44 -5.34 2.43
N PHE A 181 20.36 -5.44 1.11
CA PHE A 181 21.01 -4.50 0.19
C PHE A 181 20.20 -4.31 -1.09
N GLY A 182 20.47 -3.21 -1.75
CA GLY A 182 19.84 -2.90 -3.02
C GLY A 182 20.27 -1.56 -3.58
N GLY A 183 19.63 -1.16 -4.66
CA GLY A 183 19.86 0.11 -5.29
C GLY A 183 18.88 0.37 -6.42
N ALA A 184 18.90 1.59 -6.92
CA ALA A 184 18.07 2.01 -8.04
C ALA A 184 18.83 2.96 -8.96
N LEU A 185 18.44 2.94 -10.24
CA LEU A 185 18.90 3.86 -11.27
C LEU A 185 17.68 4.48 -11.94
N SER A 186 17.63 5.80 -12.01
CA SER A 186 16.71 6.54 -12.86
C SER A 186 17.47 7.42 -13.81
N VAL A 187 17.09 7.45 -15.10
CA VAL A 187 17.70 8.28 -16.14
C VAL A 187 16.61 8.85 -17.02
N THR A 188 16.72 10.13 -17.34
CA THR A 188 15.87 10.82 -18.32
C THR A 188 16.75 11.51 -19.36
N ALA A 189 16.49 11.22 -20.62
CA ALA A 189 17.03 11.94 -21.77
C ALA A 189 15.88 12.63 -22.51
N ALA A 190 15.96 13.94 -22.70
CA ALA A 190 14.85 14.67 -23.30
C ALA A 190 15.30 15.85 -24.19
N SER A 191 14.44 16.17 -25.15
CA SER A 191 14.40 17.47 -25.83
C SER A 191 13.25 18.31 -25.23
N ASP A 192 12.95 19.43 -25.86
CA ASP A 192 11.78 20.25 -25.54
C ASP A 192 10.43 19.58 -25.86
N ARG A 193 10.42 18.56 -26.73
CA ARG A 193 9.18 17.89 -27.16
C ARG A 193 9.14 16.39 -26.88
N LEU A 194 10.27 15.73 -26.69
CA LEU A 194 10.35 14.28 -26.45
C LEU A 194 11.12 14.00 -25.18
N SER A 195 10.64 13.04 -24.41
CA SER A 195 11.26 12.56 -23.17
C SER A 195 11.29 11.04 -23.17
N LEU A 196 12.46 10.47 -22.93
CA LEU A 196 12.66 9.05 -22.70
C LEU A 196 13.24 8.86 -21.31
N SER A 197 12.56 8.09 -20.48
CA SER A 197 12.93 7.86 -19.09
C SER A 197 12.98 6.38 -18.78
N TYR A 198 13.99 5.96 -18.02
CA TYR A 198 14.11 4.62 -17.45
C TYR A 198 14.24 4.71 -15.94
N ALA A 199 13.55 3.82 -15.23
CA ALA A 199 13.73 3.58 -13.81
C ALA A 199 13.85 2.07 -13.55
N GLY A 200 14.84 1.68 -12.75
CA GLY A 200 14.98 0.29 -12.31
C GLY A 200 15.47 0.22 -10.89
N SER A 201 15.06 -0.80 -10.16
CA SER A 201 15.50 -1.08 -8.80
C SER A 201 15.73 -2.57 -8.56
N PHE A 202 16.58 -2.85 -7.58
CA PHE A 202 16.86 -4.17 -7.07
C PHE A 202 16.94 -4.11 -5.56
N THR A 203 16.35 -5.09 -4.87
CA THR A 203 16.45 -5.24 -3.42
C THR A 203 16.44 -6.70 -3.02
N GLN A 204 17.22 -7.03 -1.99
CA GLN A 204 17.29 -8.36 -1.38
C GLN A 204 17.55 -8.23 0.11
N SER A 205 17.00 -9.13 0.91
CA SER A 205 17.29 -9.26 2.35
C SER A 205 17.15 -10.72 2.76
N ASP A 206 17.98 -11.15 3.69
CA ASP A 206 17.79 -12.37 4.45
C ASP A 206 16.74 -12.14 5.56
N ASN A 207 16.40 -13.16 6.35
CA ASN A 207 15.52 -13.04 7.50
C ASN A 207 16.04 -12.00 8.51
N TYR A 208 15.16 -11.16 9.01
CA TYR A 208 15.55 -10.22 10.05
C TYR A 208 15.58 -10.87 11.44
N LYS A 209 16.28 -10.24 12.37
CA LYS A 209 16.29 -10.57 13.80
C LYS A 209 15.35 -9.64 14.55
N GLY A 210 14.56 -10.20 15.45
CA GLY A 210 13.78 -9.44 16.43
C GLY A 210 14.67 -8.73 17.44
N GLY A 211 14.08 -7.84 18.23
CA GLY A 211 14.80 -7.13 19.30
C GLY A 211 14.99 -7.98 20.55
N ASP A 212 15.78 -7.47 21.49
CA ASP A 212 16.19 -8.16 22.71
C ASP A 212 16.82 -9.52 22.39
N HIS A 213 16.12 -10.61 22.65
CA HIS A 213 16.58 -11.99 22.44
C HIS A 213 15.66 -12.80 21.53
N ASP A 214 14.78 -12.17 20.74
CA ASP A 214 13.81 -12.87 19.87
C ASP A 214 14.46 -13.73 18.79
N GLY A 215 15.73 -13.48 18.44
CA GLY A 215 16.44 -14.24 17.43
C GLY A 215 15.94 -13.96 16.00
N ILE A 216 16.12 -14.95 15.11
CA ILE A 216 15.71 -14.87 13.72
C ILE A 216 14.18 -15.02 13.63
N VAL A 217 13.52 -14.05 12.96
CA VAL A 217 12.11 -14.14 12.59
C VAL A 217 12.03 -14.80 11.22
N ARG A 218 11.53 -16.04 11.20
CA ARG A 218 11.51 -16.88 9.99
C ARG A 218 10.54 -16.38 8.94
N SER A 219 10.85 -16.69 7.69
CA SER A 219 10.03 -16.32 6.52
C SER A 219 9.86 -14.80 6.40
N THR A 220 10.97 -14.07 6.46
CA THR A 220 11.05 -12.62 6.25
C THR A 220 12.10 -12.24 5.22
N GLU A 221 12.75 -13.24 4.59
CA GLU A 221 13.66 -13.05 3.47
C GLU A 221 12.93 -12.67 2.20
N TYR A 222 13.56 -11.87 1.33
CA TYR A 222 12.97 -11.46 0.06
C TYR A 222 13.99 -11.06 -0.99
N LYS A 223 13.54 -11.07 -2.25
CA LYS A 223 14.27 -10.54 -3.39
C LYS A 223 13.30 -9.99 -4.44
N LYS A 224 13.62 -8.81 -5.00
CA LYS A 224 12.78 -8.15 -6.01
C LYS A 224 13.60 -7.32 -6.98
N THR A 225 13.14 -7.25 -8.24
CA THR A 225 13.60 -6.30 -9.26
C THR A 225 12.41 -5.64 -9.92
N ASP A 226 12.52 -4.34 -10.19
CA ASP A 226 11.53 -3.54 -10.91
C ASP A 226 12.20 -2.81 -12.06
N HIS A 227 11.54 -2.71 -13.20
CA HIS A 227 11.99 -1.98 -14.38
C HIS A 227 10.82 -1.25 -15.01
N ALA A 228 11.00 0.02 -15.38
CA ALA A 228 10.02 0.81 -16.10
C ALA A 228 10.71 1.67 -17.17
N LEU A 229 10.08 1.78 -18.34
CA LEU A 229 10.46 2.64 -19.43
C LEU A 229 9.28 3.53 -19.79
N SER A 230 9.49 4.83 -19.89
CA SER A 230 8.47 5.81 -20.30
C SER A 230 8.96 6.60 -21.50
N LEU A 231 8.12 6.72 -22.52
CA LEU A 231 8.27 7.62 -23.66
C LEU A 231 7.15 8.65 -23.60
N ALA A 232 7.50 9.93 -23.55
CA ALA A 232 6.52 11.01 -23.55
C ALA A 232 6.78 12.01 -24.67
N ALA A 233 5.70 12.58 -25.20
CA ALA A 233 5.73 13.60 -26.25
C ALA A 233 4.82 14.76 -25.90
N GLN A 234 5.37 15.97 -25.90
CA GLN A 234 4.60 17.20 -25.77
C GLN A 234 4.24 17.74 -27.17
N THR A 235 2.95 17.87 -27.42
CA THR A 235 2.39 18.27 -28.70
C THR A 235 1.44 19.46 -28.54
N ASP A 236 0.99 20.03 -29.66
CA ASP A 236 0.02 21.15 -29.63
C ASP A 236 -1.36 20.75 -29.07
N ILE A 237 -1.69 19.44 -29.01
CA ILE A 237 -2.95 18.92 -28.45
C ILE A 237 -2.77 18.28 -27.07
N GLY A 238 -1.59 18.44 -26.45
CA GLY A 238 -1.30 17.97 -25.11
C GLY A 238 -0.13 17.01 -25.00
N LEU A 239 0.02 16.49 -23.79
CA LEU A 239 1.04 15.50 -23.41
C LEU A 239 0.55 14.08 -23.69
N PHE A 240 1.34 13.30 -24.39
CA PHE A 240 1.19 11.85 -24.53
C PHE A 240 2.31 11.14 -23.79
N GLU A 241 1.97 10.09 -23.06
CA GLU A 241 2.94 9.20 -22.42
C GLU A 241 2.56 7.75 -22.67
N LEU A 242 3.56 6.94 -22.98
CA LEU A 242 3.46 5.48 -23.01
C LEU A 242 4.50 4.91 -22.05
N LYS A 243 4.05 4.20 -21.01
CA LYS A 243 4.89 3.63 -19.95
C LYS A 243 4.69 2.13 -19.87
N GLY A 244 5.77 1.39 -20.01
CA GLY A 244 5.79 -0.07 -19.81
C GLY A 244 6.72 -0.46 -18.69
N GLY A 245 6.39 -1.54 -17.97
CA GLY A 245 7.25 -2.01 -16.91
C GLY A 245 7.14 -3.50 -16.66
N TYR A 246 8.14 -4.01 -15.93
CA TYR A 246 8.26 -5.41 -15.55
C TYR A 246 8.78 -5.52 -14.13
N GLN A 247 8.12 -6.35 -13.33
CA GLN A 247 8.56 -6.73 -11.98
C GLN A 247 8.79 -8.23 -11.91
N TYR A 248 9.86 -8.62 -11.21
CA TYR A 248 10.13 -9.99 -10.85
C TYR A 248 10.57 -10.11 -9.39
N ALA A 249 9.77 -10.81 -8.58
CA ALA A 249 10.12 -11.24 -7.25
C ALA A 249 10.27 -12.77 -7.25
N PRO A 250 11.51 -13.30 -7.24
CA PRO A 250 11.73 -14.75 -7.23
C PRO A 250 11.33 -15.42 -5.93
N TYR A 251 11.29 -14.67 -4.83
CA TYR A 251 10.78 -15.14 -3.54
C TYR A 251 10.50 -13.97 -2.58
N GLU A 252 9.54 -14.19 -1.69
CA GLU A 252 9.31 -13.42 -0.47
C GLU A 252 8.71 -14.33 0.60
N GLY A 253 9.32 -14.34 1.78
CA GLY A 253 8.81 -15.02 2.96
C GLY A 253 7.72 -14.20 3.65
N PHE A 254 6.72 -14.89 4.21
CA PHE A 254 5.60 -14.28 4.93
C PHE A 254 5.46 -14.93 6.30
N ALA A 255 6.01 -14.29 7.33
CA ALA A 255 6.03 -14.83 8.69
C ALA A 255 4.63 -15.23 9.18
N ASN A 256 3.60 -14.52 8.77
CA ASN A 256 2.21 -14.67 9.21
C ASN A 256 1.31 -15.45 8.24
N GLN A 257 1.87 -16.14 7.26
CA GLN A 257 1.14 -16.96 6.30
C GLN A 257 1.59 -18.41 6.36
N TYR A 258 0.73 -19.35 5.94
CA TYR A 258 1.11 -20.77 5.82
C TYR A 258 2.12 -21.02 4.71
N MET A 259 2.12 -20.21 3.68
CA MET A 259 2.95 -20.33 2.49
C MET A 259 3.81 -19.11 2.29
N ASP A 260 4.72 -19.18 1.35
CA ASP A 260 5.57 -18.10 0.91
C ASP A 260 5.36 -17.87 -0.59
N MET A 261 5.67 -16.67 -1.07
CA MET A 261 5.77 -16.40 -2.50
C MET A 261 7.05 -17.05 -3.04
N THR A 262 6.92 -17.85 -4.07
CA THR A 262 8.04 -18.50 -4.77
C THR A 262 8.27 -17.95 -6.17
N SER A 263 7.36 -17.13 -6.68
CA SER A 263 7.53 -16.30 -7.88
C SER A 263 6.39 -15.29 -7.97
N ASN A 264 6.70 -14.05 -8.32
CA ASN A 264 5.73 -13.08 -8.82
C ASN A 264 6.33 -12.39 -10.05
N LYS A 265 5.70 -12.52 -11.18
CA LYS A 265 6.06 -11.85 -12.43
C LYS A 265 4.91 -11.00 -12.88
N SER A 266 5.16 -9.73 -13.12
CA SER A 266 4.13 -8.83 -13.60
C SER A 266 4.70 -7.91 -14.67
N TRP A 267 3.99 -7.70 -15.75
CA TRP A 267 4.29 -6.66 -16.72
C TRP A 267 3.06 -5.80 -16.96
N TYR A 268 3.27 -4.56 -17.36
CA TYR A 268 2.20 -3.61 -17.64
C TYR A 268 2.53 -2.69 -18.81
N LEU A 269 1.49 -2.15 -19.40
CA LEU A 269 1.54 -1.08 -20.39
C LEU A 269 0.46 -0.05 -20.09
N ASN A 270 0.86 1.19 -19.85
CA ASN A 270 -0.02 2.31 -19.54
C ASN A 270 0.15 3.39 -20.61
N GLY A 271 -0.95 3.84 -21.19
CA GLY A 271 -1.03 5.01 -22.05
C GLY A 271 -1.70 6.15 -21.30
N HIS A 272 -1.17 7.36 -21.40
CA HIS A 272 -1.71 8.56 -20.79
C HIS A 272 -1.72 9.70 -21.80
N TRP A 273 -2.84 10.39 -21.90
CA TRP A 273 -2.97 11.64 -22.64
C TRP A 273 -3.63 12.69 -21.77
N LYS A 274 -3.00 13.88 -21.71
CA LYS A 274 -3.54 15.05 -21.02
C LYS A 274 -3.53 16.24 -21.96
N GLY A 275 -4.71 16.78 -22.26
CA GLY A 275 -4.90 17.95 -23.10
C GLY A 275 -5.50 19.11 -22.31
N ALA A 276 -5.00 20.31 -22.54
CA ALA A 276 -5.54 21.55 -21.99
C ALA A 276 -6.22 22.36 -23.12
N PHE A 277 -7.42 22.85 -22.85
CA PHE A 277 -8.27 23.57 -23.79
C PHE A 277 -8.82 24.85 -23.13
N ASP A 278 -9.33 25.78 -23.91
CA ASP A 278 -9.88 27.04 -23.38
C ASP A 278 -11.04 26.83 -22.38
N TRP A 279 -11.75 25.70 -22.50
CA TRP A 279 -12.88 25.35 -21.62
C TRP A 279 -12.48 24.48 -20.42
N GLY A 280 -11.23 23.99 -20.37
CA GLY A 280 -10.76 23.12 -19.29
C GLY A 280 -9.79 22.04 -19.75
N ASP A 281 -9.63 20.98 -18.96
CA ASP A 281 -8.65 19.91 -19.17
C ASP A 281 -9.34 18.57 -19.43
N LEU A 282 -8.71 17.72 -20.25
CA LEU A 282 -9.04 16.30 -20.41
C LEU A 282 -7.83 15.43 -20.01
N ASP A 283 -8.09 14.36 -19.24
CA ASP A 283 -7.12 13.35 -18.86
C ASP A 283 -7.66 11.97 -19.23
N LEU A 284 -6.99 11.27 -20.13
CA LEU A 284 -7.33 9.93 -20.57
C LEU A 284 -6.17 8.99 -20.25
N ARG A 285 -6.46 7.93 -19.51
CA ARG A 285 -5.54 6.83 -19.25
C ARG A 285 -6.13 5.53 -19.73
N ALA A 286 -5.29 4.68 -20.31
CA ALA A 286 -5.63 3.31 -20.65
C ALA A 286 -4.52 2.40 -20.14
N PHE A 287 -4.86 1.22 -19.64
CA PHE A 287 -3.89 0.35 -19.04
C PHE A 287 -4.17 -1.12 -19.32
N TYR A 288 -3.10 -1.89 -19.31
CA TYR A 288 -3.11 -3.35 -19.28
C TYR A 288 -2.03 -3.84 -18.31
N ARG A 289 -2.35 -4.86 -17.51
CA ARG A 289 -1.40 -5.55 -16.63
C ARG A 289 -1.67 -7.04 -16.68
N ASP A 290 -0.58 -7.80 -16.63
CA ASP A 290 -0.57 -9.27 -16.55
C ASP A 290 0.30 -9.68 -15.37
N THR A 291 -0.17 -10.63 -14.56
CA THR A 291 0.55 -11.10 -13.37
C THR A 291 0.43 -12.60 -13.23
N ASP A 292 1.57 -13.30 -13.17
CA ASP A 292 1.74 -14.72 -12.82
C ASP A 292 2.37 -14.77 -11.40
N HIS A 293 1.60 -15.29 -10.44
CA HIS A 293 2.00 -15.40 -9.05
C HIS A 293 1.99 -16.86 -8.59
N ARG A 294 3.03 -17.29 -7.89
CA ARG A 294 3.19 -18.65 -7.39
C ARG A 294 3.53 -18.65 -5.91
N MET A 295 2.89 -19.54 -5.20
CA MET A 295 3.13 -19.81 -3.79
C MET A 295 3.57 -21.26 -3.57
N ASN A 296 4.44 -21.47 -2.61
CA ASN A 296 4.86 -22.75 -2.10
C ASN A 296 5.56 -22.53 -0.74
N PHE A 297 6.34 -23.47 -0.28
CA PHE A 297 7.15 -23.36 0.93
C PHE A 297 8.60 -22.97 0.60
N LEU A 298 9.11 -21.90 1.22
CA LEU A 298 10.55 -21.65 1.33
C LEU A 298 11.16 -22.53 2.43
N ALA A 299 12.48 -22.45 2.59
CA ALA A 299 13.24 -23.33 3.48
C ALA A 299 12.73 -23.32 4.92
N ASP A 300 12.37 -22.16 5.45
CA ASP A 300 11.87 -22.00 6.82
C ASP A 300 10.54 -22.72 7.08
N LYS A 301 9.76 -22.98 6.04
CA LYS A 301 8.51 -23.74 6.11
C LYS A 301 8.62 -25.16 5.59
N GLY A 302 9.87 -25.68 5.48
CA GLY A 302 10.18 -27.06 5.10
C GLY A 302 10.53 -27.25 3.63
N GLY A 303 10.54 -26.21 2.83
CA GLY A 303 10.88 -26.25 1.40
C GLY A 303 9.89 -27.05 0.54
N SER A 304 10.16 -27.11 -0.75
CA SER A 304 9.32 -27.77 -1.75
C SER A 304 9.95 -29.01 -2.40
N ALA A 305 11.00 -29.58 -1.80
CA ALA A 305 11.74 -30.72 -2.38
C ALA A 305 10.86 -31.95 -2.66
N ASN A 306 9.80 -32.17 -1.88
CA ASN A 306 8.81 -33.23 -2.07
C ASN A 306 7.51 -32.73 -2.71
N GLY A 307 7.59 -31.69 -3.56
CA GLY A 307 6.44 -31.05 -4.21
C GLY A 307 5.86 -29.88 -3.40
N GLY A 308 5.97 -29.90 -2.07
CA GLY A 308 5.40 -28.86 -1.21
C GLY A 308 3.89 -28.76 -1.35
N MET A 309 3.38 -27.52 -1.52
CA MET A 309 1.97 -27.19 -1.75
C MET A 309 1.86 -26.11 -2.81
N PRO A 310 2.02 -26.45 -4.10
CA PRO A 310 2.05 -25.46 -5.15
C PRO A 310 0.66 -24.82 -5.33
N MET A 311 0.62 -23.48 -5.34
CA MET A 311 -0.55 -22.69 -5.67
C MET A 311 -0.16 -21.65 -6.71
N ASN A 312 -0.91 -21.59 -7.81
CA ASN A 312 -0.67 -20.68 -8.91
C ASN A 312 -1.86 -19.77 -9.08
N THR A 313 -1.61 -18.48 -9.24
CA THR A 313 -2.64 -17.50 -9.60
C THR A 313 -2.18 -16.69 -10.80
N GLU A 314 -3.11 -16.44 -11.70
CA GLU A 314 -2.91 -15.62 -12.89
C GLU A 314 -3.99 -14.54 -12.91
N THR A 315 -3.60 -13.29 -13.15
CA THR A 315 -4.58 -12.20 -13.31
C THR A 315 -4.23 -11.30 -14.48
N HIS A 316 -5.24 -10.92 -15.23
CA HIS A 316 -5.15 -9.91 -16.27
C HIS A 316 -6.07 -8.75 -15.91
N SER A 317 -5.57 -7.54 -15.97
CA SER A 317 -6.34 -6.33 -15.75
C SER A 317 -6.23 -5.41 -16.96
N ALA A 318 -7.34 -4.82 -17.36
CA ALA A 318 -7.37 -3.83 -18.42
C ALA A 318 -8.43 -2.78 -18.13
N GLY A 319 -8.25 -1.57 -18.61
CA GLY A 319 -9.26 -0.55 -18.44
C GLY A 319 -8.86 0.81 -18.95
N TYR A 320 -9.75 1.76 -18.68
CA TYR A 320 -9.50 3.17 -18.95
C TYR A 320 -10.07 4.06 -17.85
N THR A 321 -9.53 5.26 -17.76
CA THR A 321 -10.08 6.39 -17.00
C THR A 321 -10.10 7.59 -17.89
N LEU A 322 -11.27 8.21 -18.07
CA LEU A 322 -11.46 9.48 -18.76
C LEU A 322 -12.00 10.49 -17.75
N LYS A 323 -11.32 11.61 -17.57
CA LYS A 323 -11.72 12.73 -16.71
C LYS A 323 -11.67 14.00 -17.50
N GLY A 324 -12.65 14.86 -17.27
CA GLY A 324 -12.69 16.22 -17.83
C GLY A 324 -13.00 17.22 -16.74
N ASP A 325 -12.16 18.24 -16.62
CA ASP A 325 -12.36 19.39 -15.75
C ASP A 325 -12.84 20.56 -16.60
N ILE A 326 -14.10 20.93 -16.47
CA ILE A 326 -14.77 21.97 -17.27
C ILE A 326 -14.87 23.26 -16.43
N VAL A 327 -14.19 24.30 -16.85
CA VAL A 327 -14.25 25.62 -16.22
C VAL A 327 -15.53 26.32 -16.65
N LEU A 328 -16.56 26.30 -15.81
CA LEU A 328 -17.85 26.95 -16.09
C LEU A 328 -17.80 28.47 -15.85
N SER A 329 -17.00 28.89 -14.87
CA SER A 329 -16.76 30.27 -14.51
C SER A 329 -15.48 30.40 -13.68
N SER A 330 -15.09 31.64 -13.32
CA SER A 330 -13.99 31.87 -12.36
C SER A 330 -14.26 31.25 -10.96
N ARG A 331 -15.54 30.96 -10.65
CA ARG A 331 -15.99 30.36 -9.42
C ARG A 331 -16.18 28.84 -9.52
N ASP A 332 -16.72 28.37 -10.64
CA ASP A 332 -17.29 27.02 -10.76
C ASP A 332 -16.49 26.15 -11.71
N THR A 333 -16.09 24.97 -11.25
CA THR A 333 -15.49 23.90 -12.06
C THR A 333 -16.36 22.64 -11.94
N LEU A 334 -16.73 22.07 -13.08
CA LEU A 334 -17.43 20.78 -13.16
C LEU A 334 -16.46 19.71 -13.63
N ARG A 335 -16.29 18.65 -12.81
CA ARG A 335 -15.55 17.44 -13.19
C ARG A 335 -16.52 16.36 -13.59
N LEU A 336 -16.28 15.78 -14.75
CA LEU A 336 -17.01 14.60 -15.25
C LEU A 336 -16.03 13.48 -15.51
N GLY A 337 -16.45 12.25 -15.27
CA GLY A 337 -15.58 11.12 -15.59
C GLY A 337 -16.28 9.81 -15.81
N SER A 338 -15.59 8.94 -16.54
CA SER A 338 -15.96 7.57 -16.79
C SER A 338 -14.73 6.68 -16.63
N GLU A 339 -14.90 5.56 -15.98
CA GLU A 339 -13.86 4.58 -15.74
C GLU A 339 -14.38 3.19 -16.07
N PHE A 340 -13.58 2.38 -16.74
CA PHE A 340 -13.84 0.96 -16.90
C PHE A 340 -12.64 0.17 -16.40
N HIS A 341 -12.92 -0.88 -15.62
CA HIS A 341 -11.91 -1.79 -15.10
C HIS A 341 -12.40 -3.23 -15.28
N HIS A 342 -11.64 -3.99 -16.01
CA HIS A 342 -11.81 -5.43 -16.21
C HIS A 342 -10.74 -6.17 -15.45
N GLN A 343 -11.12 -7.12 -14.61
CA GLN A 343 -10.25 -8.09 -13.97
C GLN A 343 -10.66 -9.50 -14.39
N TRP A 344 -9.70 -10.29 -14.82
CA TRP A 344 -9.80 -11.72 -14.97
C TRP A 344 -8.84 -12.40 -14.01
N LEU A 345 -9.29 -13.44 -13.28
CA LEU A 345 -8.52 -14.14 -12.26
C LEU A 345 -8.70 -15.64 -12.37
N ASN A 346 -7.60 -16.38 -12.35
CA ASN A 346 -7.54 -17.84 -12.26
C ASN A 346 -6.67 -18.23 -11.06
N ASP A 347 -7.16 -19.15 -10.21
CA ASP A 347 -6.44 -19.67 -9.04
C ASP A 347 -6.58 -21.18 -9.02
N TYR A 348 -5.46 -21.87 -9.21
CA TYR A 348 -5.43 -23.34 -9.29
C TYR A 348 -4.18 -23.90 -8.59
N TRP A 349 -4.35 -25.09 -8.03
CA TRP A 349 -3.31 -25.75 -7.24
C TRP A 349 -2.99 -27.09 -7.91
N PRO A 350 -1.82 -27.24 -8.53
CA PRO A 350 -1.41 -28.48 -9.18
C PRO A 350 -1.41 -29.65 -8.20
N ALA A 351 -1.75 -30.84 -8.70
CA ALA A 351 -1.63 -32.05 -7.92
C ALA A 351 -0.16 -32.33 -7.56
N VAL A 352 0.07 -32.84 -6.36
CA VAL A 352 1.38 -33.28 -5.89
C VAL A 352 1.49 -34.80 -6.07
N ALA A 353 2.46 -35.22 -6.87
CA ALA A 353 2.63 -36.63 -7.20
C ALA A 353 2.88 -37.49 -5.94
N GLY A 354 2.07 -38.53 -5.77
CA GLY A 354 2.15 -39.45 -4.63
C GLY A 354 1.49 -38.96 -3.34
N ASP A 355 0.96 -37.72 -3.31
CA ASP A 355 0.19 -37.21 -2.18
C ASP A 355 -1.28 -37.58 -2.31
N MET A 356 -1.85 -38.23 -1.27
CA MET A 356 -3.25 -38.67 -1.30
C MET A 356 -4.25 -37.56 -0.96
N MET A 357 -3.82 -36.47 -0.36
CA MET A 357 -4.66 -35.31 -0.05
C MET A 357 -4.63 -34.28 -1.15
N MET A 358 -3.48 -34.09 -1.80
CA MET A 358 -3.27 -33.09 -2.87
C MET A 358 -3.19 -33.73 -4.26
N GLY A 359 -4.11 -34.64 -4.56
CA GLY A 359 -4.21 -35.33 -5.86
C GLY A 359 -5.43 -36.24 -5.97
N PRO A 360 -5.65 -36.88 -7.11
CA PRO A 360 -4.86 -36.83 -8.37
C PRO A 360 -5.18 -35.61 -9.27
N ASN A 361 -6.27 -34.87 -9.02
CA ASN A 361 -6.70 -33.76 -9.86
C ASN A 361 -6.02 -32.45 -9.44
N THR A 362 -5.97 -31.49 -10.33
CA THR A 362 -5.70 -30.09 -9.95
C THR A 362 -6.87 -29.54 -9.16
N TYR A 363 -6.61 -28.89 -8.03
CA TYR A 363 -7.61 -28.14 -7.29
C TYR A 363 -7.86 -26.80 -8.00
N ILE A 364 -9.10 -26.54 -8.37
CA ILE A 364 -9.49 -25.27 -9.00
C ILE A 364 -10.24 -24.44 -7.96
N ASN A 365 -9.57 -23.45 -7.38
CA ASN A 365 -10.13 -22.56 -6.38
C ASN A 365 -11.00 -21.47 -7.04
N ILE A 366 -10.45 -20.77 -8.04
CA ILE A 366 -11.16 -19.80 -8.87
C ILE A 366 -10.94 -20.15 -10.32
N ASN A 367 -12.01 -20.26 -11.10
CA ASN A 367 -11.93 -20.66 -12.50
C ASN A 367 -12.30 -19.50 -13.42
N GLY A 368 -11.29 -18.75 -13.87
CA GLY A 368 -11.47 -17.64 -14.81
C GLY A 368 -12.52 -16.63 -14.35
N ALA A 369 -12.48 -16.25 -13.06
CA ALA A 369 -13.41 -15.25 -12.55
C ALA A 369 -13.23 -13.93 -13.28
N LYS A 370 -14.35 -13.28 -13.58
CA LYS A 370 -14.39 -11.94 -14.17
C LYS A 370 -15.04 -11.00 -13.18
N ARG A 371 -14.43 -9.81 -13.06
CA ARG A 371 -14.98 -8.69 -12.31
C ARG A 371 -14.83 -7.43 -13.14
N ASP A 372 -15.94 -6.99 -13.72
CA ASP A 372 -16.03 -5.79 -14.55
C ASP A 372 -16.67 -4.66 -13.76
N ARG A 373 -16.07 -3.47 -13.80
CA ARG A 373 -16.63 -2.28 -13.16
C ARG A 373 -16.67 -1.14 -14.17
N LEU A 374 -17.85 -0.54 -14.33
CA LEU A 374 -18.05 0.71 -15.04
C LEU A 374 -18.46 1.77 -14.02
N GLY A 375 -17.62 2.77 -13.81
CA GLY A 375 -17.87 3.91 -12.94
C GLY A 375 -18.13 5.17 -13.77
N THR A 376 -19.11 5.96 -13.35
CA THR A 376 -19.36 7.29 -13.89
C THR A 376 -19.57 8.27 -12.75
N PHE A 377 -19.04 9.48 -12.88
CA PHE A 377 -19.19 10.50 -11.83
C PHE A 377 -19.34 11.92 -12.39
N ALA A 378 -19.95 12.76 -11.56
CA ALA A 378 -19.98 14.20 -11.71
C ALA A 378 -19.63 14.85 -10.38
N GLU A 379 -18.79 15.86 -10.41
CA GLU A 379 -18.31 16.58 -9.23
C GLU A 379 -18.26 18.08 -9.54
N TRP A 380 -18.85 18.89 -8.67
CA TRP A 380 -18.90 20.34 -8.80
C TRP A 380 -18.11 20.96 -7.66
N GLU A 381 -17.12 21.76 -8.03
CA GLU A 381 -16.36 22.59 -7.13
C GLU A 381 -16.77 24.04 -7.30
N ALA A 382 -17.03 24.73 -6.18
CA ALA A 382 -17.42 26.13 -6.19
C ALA A 382 -16.64 26.95 -5.15
N LYS A 383 -15.96 28.01 -5.62
CA LYS A 383 -15.26 29.03 -4.81
C LYS A 383 -16.20 30.16 -4.53
N TRP A 384 -17.05 30.06 -3.49
CA TRP A 384 -18.10 31.05 -3.17
C TRP A 384 -17.53 32.39 -2.78
N THR A 385 -16.46 32.38 -2.02
CA THR A 385 -15.66 33.53 -1.60
C THR A 385 -14.18 33.11 -1.56
N PRO A 386 -13.23 34.04 -1.41
CA PRO A 386 -11.82 33.64 -1.17
C PRO A 386 -11.64 32.73 0.02
N GLN A 387 -12.58 32.70 0.98
CA GLN A 387 -12.50 31.90 2.20
C GLN A 387 -13.30 30.60 2.12
N ILE A 388 -14.34 30.51 1.29
CA ILE A 388 -15.26 29.35 1.27
C ILE A 388 -15.20 28.64 -0.08
N THR A 389 -14.79 27.40 -0.04
CA THR A 389 -14.83 26.49 -1.18
C THR A 389 -15.64 25.25 -0.81
N THR A 390 -16.48 24.79 -1.72
CA THR A 390 -17.25 23.55 -1.59
C THR A 390 -16.97 22.62 -2.76
N LEU A 391 -17.08 21.31 -2.50
CA LEU A 391 -17.02 20.27 -3.50
C LEU A 391 -18.14 19.28 -3.23
N ILE A 392 -18.99 19.04 -4.21
CA ILE A 392 -20.11 18.10 -4.14
C ILE A 392 -20.01 17.16 -5.32
N GLY A 393 -20.07 15.86 -5.07
CA GLY A 393 -19.92 14.87 -6.11
C GLY A 393 -20.89 13.69 -5.94
N VAL A 394 -21.26 13.10 -7.05
CA VAL A 394 -22.05 11.86 -7.14
C VAL A 394 -21.39 10.90 -8.12
N ARG A 395 -21.43 9.61 -7.80
CA ARG A 395 -20.86 8.53 -8.60
C ARG A 395 -21.76 7.31 -8.59
N ASN A 396 -21.85 6.63 -9.71
CA ASN A 396 -22.42 5.30 -9.84
C ASN A 396 -21.37 4.32 -10.36
N ASP A 397 -21.22 3.19 -9.68
CA ASP A 397 -20.40 2.06 -10.11
C ASP A 397 -21.31 0.86 -10.37
N GLN A 398 -21.29 0.35 -11.60
CA GLN A 398 -21.91 -0.91 -11.97
C GLN A 398 -20.82 -1.99 -11.92
N VAL A 399 -21.06 -3.05 -11.15
CA VAL A 399 -20.08 -4.14 -10.97
C VAL A 399 -20.71 -5.46 -11.35
N TRP A 400 -20.13 -6.16 -12.33
CA TRP A 400 -20.55 -7.49 -12.75
C TRP A 400 -19.48 -8.50 -12.39
N MET A 401 -19.92 -9.62 -11.81
CA MET A 401 -19.01 -10.68 -11.38
C MET A 401 -19.54 -12.05 -11.79
N ASN A 402 -18.65 -12.95 -12.15
CA ASN A 402 -18.94 -14.34 -12.41
C ASN A 402 -17.67 -15.18 -12.32
N THR A 403 -17.81 -16.51 -12.10
CA THR A 403 -16.72 -17.49 -12.16
C THR A 403 -17.20 -18.81 -12.77
N GLY A 404 -16.28 -19.59 -13.32
CA GLY A 404 -16.54 -20.93 -13.83
C GLY A 404 -16.76 -21.97 -12.73
N GLU A 405 -16.86 -23.23 -13.12
CA GLU A 405 -16.97 -24.38 -12.24
C GLU A 405 -15.64 -24.67 -11.53
N VAL A 406 -15.71 -25.12 -10.29
CA VAL A 406 -14.56 -25.41 -9.44
C VAL A 406 -14.37 -26.92 -9.26
N GLN A 407 -13.20 -27.34 -8.82
CA GLN A 407 -12.83 -28.75 -8.71
C GLN A 407 -11.97 -29.01 -7.48
N PRO A 408 -12.27 -30.03 -6.64
CA PRO A 408 -11.41 -30.46 -5.55
C PRO A 408 -10.28 -31.37 -6.08
N TYR A 409 -9.27 -31.63 -5.26
CA TYR A 409 -8.20 -32.57 -5.57
C TYR A 409 -8.71 -34.00 -5.83
N SER A 410 -9.75 -34.43 -5.12
CA SER A 410 -10.41 -35.73 -5.33
C SER A 410 -11.78 -35.76 -4.66
N THR A 411 -12.51 -36.84 -4.94
CA THR A 411 -13.79 -37.17 -4.26
C THR A 411 -13.59 -38.24 -3.16
N SER A 412 -12.35 -38.53 -2.78
CA SER A 412 -12.02 -39.47 -1.70
C SER A 412 -12.52 -38.99 -0.35
N MET A 413 -12.57 -39.88 0.63
CA MET A 413 -13.00 -39.57 2.01
C MET A 413 -12.17 -38.42 2.62
N MET A 414 -10.90 -38.29 2.27
CA MET A 414 -10.00 -37.25 2.77
C MET A 414 -10.34 -35.86 2.23
N ASN A 415 -10.93 -35.79 1.03
CA ASN A 415 -11.34 -34.53 0.37
C ASN A 415 -12.87 -34.38 0.30
N MET A 416 -13.63 -35.18 1.05
CA MET A 416 -15.10 -35.23 0.97
C MET A 416 -15.74 -33.86 1.25
N ALA A 417 -15.22 -33.11 2.20
CA ALA A 417 -15.75 -31.77 2.52
C ALA A 417 -15.66 -30.82 1.32
N ASP A 418 -14.50 -30.83 0.62
CA ASP A 418 -14.29 -30.04 -0.60
C ASP A 418 -15.11 -30.59 -1.77
N ALA A 419 -15.26 -31.91 -1.92
CA ALA A 419 -16.06 -32.51 -2.99
C ALA A 419 -17.55 -32.14 -2.87
N MET A 420 -18.10 -32.17 -1.65
CA MET A 420 -19.48 -31.73 -1.41
C MET A 420 -19.64 -30.22 -1.62
N ALA A 421 -18.67 -29.42 -1.18
CA ALA A 421 -18.68 -27.98 -1.36
C ALA A 421 -18.59 -27.58 -2.84
N ALA A 422 -17.72 -28.24 -3.62
CA ALA A 422 -17.63 -28.03 -5.08
C ALA A 422 -18.93 -28.35 -5.79
N THR A 423 -19.57 -29.48 -5.45
CA THR A 423 -20.87 -29.86 -6.02
C THR A 423 -21.93 -28.79 -5.74
N ALA A 424 -22.02 -28.30 -4.50
CA ALA A 424 -22.96 -27.26 -4.12
C ALA A 424 -22.65 -25.91 -4.82
N PHE A 425 -21.37 -25.54 -4.89
CA PHE A 425 -20.92 -24.30 -5.54
C PHE A 425 -21.20 -24.32 -7.04
N ASN A 426 -20.94 -25.44 -7.73
CA ASN A 426 -21.17 -25.58 -9.16
C ASN A 426 -22.66 -25.58 -9.53
N ALA A 427 -23.51 -26.04 -8.63
CA ALA A 427 -24.98 -26.01 -8.80
C ALA A 427 -25.58 -24.60 -8.50
N ALA A 428 -24.86 -23.72 -7.82
CA ALA A 428 -25.35 -22.41 -7.46
C ALA A 428 -25.25 -21.39 -8.60
N ASP A 429 -26.12 -20.38 -8.60
CA ASP A 429 -25.94 -19.21 -9.47
C ASP A 429 -24.77 -18.38 -8.96
N ARG A 430 -23.76 -18.18 -9.80
CA ARG A 430 -22.53 -17.45 -9.51
C ARG A 430 -22.51 -16.04 -10.11
N LYS A 431 -23.47 -15.73 -11.01
CA LYS A 431 -23.55 -14.38 -11.59
C LYS A 431 -24.02 -13.37 -10.56
N ARG A 432 -23.32 -12.25 -10.46
CA ARG A 432 -23.65 -11.14 -9.55
C ARG A 432 -23.57 -9.83 -10.29
N HIS A 433 -24.47 -8.94 -9.93
CA HIS A 433 -24.49 -7.55 -10.41
C HIS A 433 -24.85 -6.63 -9.26
N ASP A 434 -23.97 -5.67 -9.00
CA ASP A 434 -24.16 -4.64 -7.99
C ASP A 434 -24.24 -3.27 -8.66
N SER A 435 -25.18 -2.43 -8.21
CA SER A 435 -25.27 -1.02 -8.60
C SER A 435 -25.03 -0.15 -7.38
N ASN A 436 -23.88 0.48 -7.34
CA ASN A 436 -23.36 1.19 -6.18
C ASN A 436 -23.41 2.70 -6.39
N TRP A 437 -24.10 3.41 -5.51
CA TRP A 437 -24.13 4.86 -5.51
C TRP A 437 -23.23 5.41 -4.40
N SER A 438 -22.41 6.38 -4.75
CA SER A 438 -21.55 7.14 -3.84
C SER A 438 -21.80 8.63 -4.00
N ALA A 439 -21.72 9.37 -2.89
CA ALA A 439 -21.86 10.82 -2.88
C ALA A 439 -20.88 11.42 -1.88
N THR A 440 -20.33 12.58 -2.19
CA THR A 440 -19.45 13.35 -1.30
C THR A 440 -19.85 14.80 -1.26
N ALA A 441 -19.71 15.41 -0.07
CA ALA A 441 -19.87 16.85 0.13
C ALA A 441 -18.75 17.32 1.07
N LEU A 442 -17.96 18.27 0.60
CA LEU A 442 -16.82 18.83 1.30
C LEU A 442 -16.96 20.35 1.36
N VAL A 443 -16.58 20.94 2.49
CA VAL A 443 -16.51 22.38 2.70
C VAL A 443 -15.17 22.71 3.32
N ARG A 444 -14.44 23.64 2.72
CA ARG A 444 -13.26 24.29 3.30
C ARG A 444 -13.60 25.74 3.59
N TYR A 445 -13.33 26.15 4.83
CA TYR A 445 -13.51 27.52 5.28
C TYR A 445 -12.23 28.06 5.89
N ALA A 446 -11.55 28.98 5.19
CA ALA A 446 -10.42 29.74 5.73
C ALA A 446 -10.98 30.81 6.67
N LEU A 447 -11.02 30.52 7.96
CA LEU A 447 -11.50 31.43 9.01
C LEU A 447 -10.61 32.65 9.13
N SER A 448 -9.32 32.49 8.93
CA SER A 448 -8.28 33.51 8.86
C SER A 448 -7.07 32.94 8.11
N GLU A 449 -6.02 33.73 7.90
CA GLU A 449 -4.74 33.25 7.37
C GLU A 449 -4.09 32.15 8.25
N GLN A 450 -4.44 32.12 9.54
CA GLN A 450 -3.89 31.16 10.50
C GLN A 450 -4.82 29.99 10.81
N ALA A 451 -6.08 30.01 10.40
CA ALA A 451 -7.06 29.01 10.80
C ALA A 451 -7.94 28.57 9.63
N THR A 452 -7.98 27.26 9.36
CA THR A 452 -8.84 26.63 8.35
C THR A 452 -9.69 25.56 9.00
N LEU A 453 -10.99 25.58 8.72
CA LEU A 453 -11.95 24.53 9.06
C LEU A 453 -12.31 23.75 7.80
N GLU A 454 -12.32 22.43 7.91
CA GLU A 454 -12.74 21.52 6.86
C GLU A 454 -13.82 20.60 7.41
N LEU A 455 -14.89 20.43 6.67
CA LEU A 455 -15.99 19.52 6.99
C LEU A 455 -16.29 18.63 5.79
N GLY A 456 -16.52 17.35 6.03
CA GLY A 456 -16.78 16.39 4.99
C GLY A 456 -17.83 15.37 5.39
N TYR A 457 -18.69 15.04 4.43
CA TYR A 457 -19.59 13.90 4.46
C TYR A 457 -19.41 13.07 3.20
N ALA A 458 -19.32 11.75 3.36
CA ALA A 458 -19.38 10.82 2.24
C ALA A 458 -20.30 9.66 2.53
N ARG A 459 -21.09 9.28 1.53
CA ARG A 459 -21.65 7.94 1.38
C ARG A 459 -20.92 7.25 0.30
N LYS A 460 -20.23 6.13 0.62
CA LYS A 460 -19.45 5.36 -0.34
C LYS A 460 -19.85 3.88 -0.28
N SER A 461 -19.71 3.20 -1.41
CA SER A 461 -20.05 1.78 -1.53
C SER A 461 -18.89 0.99 -2.14
N ARG A 462 -18.75 -0.27 -1.70
CA ARG A 462 -17.78 -1.25 -2.20
C ARG A 462 -18.45 -2.60 -2.43
N SER A 463 -18.30 -3.15 -3.62
CA SER A 463 -18.67 -4.54 -3.90
C SER A 463 -17.66 -5.51 -3.30
N PRO A 464 -18.09 -6.73 -2.91
CA PRO A 464 -17.18 -7.78 -2.48
C PRO A 464 -16.11 -8.11 -3.54
N THR A 465 -14.96 -8.61 -3.08
CA THR A 465 -13.91 -9.14 -3.96
C THR A 465 -14.26 -10.51 -4.50
N VAL A 466 -13.47 -11.01 -5.48
CA VAL A 466 -13.61 -12.37 -6.03
C VAL A 466 -13.46 -13.41 -4.93
N TYR A 467 -12.48 -13.28 -4.05
CA TYR A 467 -12.25 -14.24 -2.96
C TYR A 467 -13.30 -14.16 -1.85
N GLU A 468 -13.78 -12.97 -1.50
CA GLU A 468 -14.87 -12.83 -0.51
C GLU A 468 -16.15 -13.53 -0.96
N ARG A 469 -16.43 -13.54 -2.29
CA ARG A 469 -17.63 -14.21 -2.84
C ARG A 469 -17.42 -15.67 -3.19
N TYR A 470 -16.27 -16.04 -3.80
CA TYR A 470 -16.16 -17.29 -4.53
C TYR A 470 -15.16 -18.31 -3.94
N SER A 471 -14.50 -18.02 -2.80
CA SER A 471 -13.75 -19.04 -2.07
C SER A 471 -14.70 -20.10 -1.52
N TRP A 472 -14.62 -21.33 -2.01
CA TRP A 472 -15.62 -22.35 -1.75
C TRP A 472 -15.13 -23.51 -0.86
N GLY A 473 -13.82 -23.76 -0.77
CA GLY A 473 -13.24 -24.89 -0.07
C GLY A 473 -13.65 -24.98 1.40
N ARG A 474 -13.98 -26.19 1.85
CA ARG A 474 -14.40 -26.49 3.22
C ARG A 474 -13.43 -27.39 3.97
N GLY A 475 -12.47 -27.96 3.27
CA GLY A 475 -11.39 -28.71 3.88
C GLY A 475 -10.55 -27.83 4.82
N SER A 476 -9.95 -28.44 5.84
CA SER A 476 -9.10 -27.69 6.77
C SER A 476 -7.85 -27.12 6.09
N MET A 477 -7.37 -27.78 5.03
CA MET A 477 -6.26 -27.28 4.21
C MET A 477 -6.72 -26.19 3.27
N SER A 478 -7.74 -26.46 2.44
CA SER A 478 -8.18 -25.56 1.38
C SER A 478 -8.67 -24.22 1.90
N SER A 479 -9.47 -24.20 2.98
CA SER A 479 -9.95 -22.96 3.56
C SER A 479 -8.86 -22.10 4.20
N ARG A 480 -7.77 -22.70 4.75
CA ARG A 480 -6.62 -21.96 5.30
C ARG A 480 -5.76 -21.26 4.25
N MET A 481 -5.90 -21.66 2.98
CA MET A 481 -5.18 -21.02 1.88
C MET A 481 -5.81 -19.69 1.44
N ILE A 482 -6.90 -19.26 2.05
CA ILE A 482 -7.53 -17.95 1.86
C ILE A 482 -7.21 -17.06 3.09
N GLY A 483 -5.95 -16.94 3.42
CA GLY A 483 -5.53 -16.43 4.73
C GLY A 483 -4.71 -15.15 4.69
N TRP A 484 -5.20 -14.08 4.07
CA TRP A 484 -4.49 -12.79 4.11
C TRP A 484 -4.47 -12.09 5.47
N PHE A 485 -5.24 -12.57 6.44
CA PHE A 485 -5.37 -11.94 7.74
C PHE A 485 -4.23 -12.24 8.71
N GLY A 486 -3.40 -13.23 8.42
CA GLY A 486 -2.27 -13.59 9.29
C GLY A 486 -2.67 -14.19 10.64
N ASP A 487 -3.88 -14.76 10.75
CA ASP A 487 -4.43 -15.33 11.98
C ASP A 487 -4.43 -16.86 12.01
N GLY A 488 -4.01 -17.51 10.92
CA GLY A 488 -3.96 -18.95 10.78
C GLY A 488 -5.32 -19.64 10.64
N ASN A 489 -6.41 -18.89 10.60
CA ASN A 489 -7.77 -19.42 10.42
C ASN A 489 -8.04 -19.77 8.95
N GLY A 490 -9.13 -20.52 8.72
CA GLY A 490 -9.62 -20.83 7.38
C GLY A 490 -10.81 -19.96 7.00
N TYR A 491 -10.87 -19.55 5.73
CA TYR A 491 -11.91 -18.65 5.23
C TYR A 491 -12.69 -19.26 4.08
N VAL A 492 -14.00 -19.02 4.08
CA VAL A 492 -14.94 -19.47 3.05
C VAL A 492 -15.72 -18.27 2.56
N GLY A 493 -15.88 -18.15 1.26
CA GLY A 493 -16.65 -17.10 0.61
C GLY A 493 -18.16 -17.30 0.75
N ASP A 494 -18.89 -16.23 0.44
CA ASP A 494 -20.34 -16.25 0.33
C ASP A 494 -20.79 -15.49 -0.93
N PRO A 495 -21.28 -16.19 -1.98
CA PRO A 495 -21.79 -15.53 -3.17
C PRO A 495 -22.96 -14.57 -2.89
N GLY A 496 -23.64 -14.71 -1.76
CA GLY A 496 -24.76 -13.88 -1.34
C GLY A 496 -24.37 -12.55 -0.69
N LEU A 497 -23.07 -12.26 -0.53
CA LEU A 497 -22.61 -11.00 0.05
C LEU A 497 -23.14 -9.78 -0.70
N LYS A 498 -23.64 -8.82 0.08
CA LYS A 498 -24.08 -7.51 -0.39
C LYS A 498 -22.91 -6.52 -0.37
N PRO A 499 -22.92 -5.48 -1.22
CA PRO A 499 -21.98 -4.39 -1.14
C PRO A 499 -21.98 -3.72 0.25
N GLU A 500 -20.78 -3.35 0.70
CA GLU A 500 -20.62 -2.47 1.87
C GLU A 500 -21.05 -1.06 1.52
N ARG A 501 -21.66 -0.36 2.47
CA ARG A 501 -22.01 1.06 2.35
C ARG A 501 -21.58 1.80 3.61
N ALA A 502 -20.65 2.72 3.46
CA ALA A 502 -20.14 3.54 4.54
C ALA A 502 -20.68 4.98 4.46
N ASP A 503 -21.21 5.46 5.58
CA ASP A 503 -21.52 6.86 5.80
C ASP A 503 -20.45 7.45 6.73
N THR A 504 -19.63 8.37 6.21
CA THR A 504 -18.49 8.96 6.93
C THR A 504 -18.71 10.46 7.12
N VAL A 505 -18.53 10.92 8.35
CA VAL A 505 -18.40 12.34 8.69
C VAL A 505 -16.99 12.59 9.17
N SER A 506 -16.34 13.61 8.63
CA SER A 506 -15.04 14.07 9.10
C SER A 506 -15.00 15.57 9.25
N ALA A 507 -14.23 16.03 10.23
CA ALA A 507 -13.88 17.42 10.39
C ALA A 507 -12.37 17.55 10.53
N ALA A 508 -11.81 18.70 10.17
CA ALA A 508 -10.43 19.03 10.52
C ALA A 508 -10.29 20.50 10.78
N VAL A 509 -9.54 20.82 11.83
CA VAL A 509 -9.12 22.19 12.15
C VAL A 509 -7.62 22.23 11.96
N SER A 510 -7.16 23.11 11.08
CA SER A 510 -5.76 23.39 10.83
C SER A 510 -5.44 24.78 11.33
N LEU A 511 -4.46 24.89 12.22
CA LEU A 511 -3.96 26.12 12.82
C LEU A 511 -2.48 26.29 12.49
N LYS A 512 -2.06 27.50 12.18
CA LYS A 512 -0.63 27.84 11.96
C LYS A 512 -0.26 29.15 12.62
N GLY A 513 1.00 29.32 12.96
CA GLY A 513 1.55 30.58 13.49
C GLY A 513 1.53 31.68 12.39
N ALA A 514 1.66 32.94 12.82
CA ALA A 514 1.75 34.07 11.90
C ALA A 514 3.06 34.06 11.08
N ALA A 515 4.15 33.51 11.63
CA ALA A 515 5.39 33.25 10.91
C ALA A 515 5.22 31.98 10.08
N ALA A 516 5.62 32.00 8.81
CA ALA A 516 5.46 30.90 7.86
C ALA A 516 5.98 29.53 8.39
N ASP A 517 7.10 29.54 9.13
CA ASP A 517 7.73 28.33 9.69
C ASP A 517 7.59 28.21 11.21
N GLY A 518 6.67 28.96 11.86
CA GLY A 518 6.58 29.00 13.31
C GLY A 518 6.09 27.69 13.92
N TRP A 519 4.80 27.46 13.81
CA TRP A 519 4.16 26.22 14.27
C TRP A 519 2.91 25.89 13.43
N SER A 520 2.57 24.63 13.40
CA SER A 520 1.31 24.15 12.82
C SER A 520 0.69 23.09 13.70
N LEU A 521 -0.63 23.00 13.70
CA LEU A 521 -1.41 21.98 14.38
C LEU A 521 -2.63 21.64 13.54
N ARG A 522 -2.84 20.35 13.29
CA ARG A 522 -4.05 19.83 12.63
C ARG A 522 -4.68 18.79 13.56
N ILE A 523 -5.99 18.88 13.76
CA ILE A 523 -6.80 17.93 14.52
C ILE A 523 -7.94 17.49 13.62
N ALA A 524 -8.07 16.18 13.38
CA ALA A 524 -8.99 15.61 12.41
C ALA A 524 -9.82 14.44 12.99
N PRO A 525 -10.91 14.72 13.74
CA PRO A 525 -11.85 13.69 14.17
C PRO A 525 -12.67 13.14 13.01
N PHE A 526 -13.06 11.87 13.12
CA PHE A 526 -13.91 11.19 12.15
C PHE A 526 -14.85 10.19 12.80
N TYR A 527 -15.98 9.92 12.12
CA TYR A 527 -16.91 8.85 12.42
C TYR A 527 -17.41 8.22 11.13
N THR A 528 -17.37 6.89 11.07
CA THR A 528 -17.83 6.10 9.93
C THR A 528 -18.80 5.01 10.42
N ARG A 529 -20.00 4.98 9.87
CA ARG A 529 -20.95 3.87 10.00
C ARG A 529 -20.92 3.03 8.74
N VAL A 530 -20.69 1.73 8.85
CA VAL A 530 -20.70 0.82 7.70
C VAL A 530 -21.85 -0.15 7.83
N HIS A 531 -22.75 -0.12 6.87
CA HIS A 531 -23.79 -1.12 6.68
C HIS A 531 -23.28 -2.23 5.77
N ASN A 532 -23.66 -3.46 6.07
CA ASN A 532 -23.21 -4.65 5.37
C ASN A 532 -21.67 -4.80 5.37
N TYR A 533 -20.98 -4.34 6.39
CA TYR A 533 -19.53 -4.55 6.56
C TYR A 533 -19.21 -6.02 6.37
N ILE A 534 -18.28 -6.37 5.48
CA ILE A 534 -17.89 -7.75 5.23
C ILE A 534 -16.93 -8.18 6.34
N ASP A 535 -17.47 -8.88 7.29
CA ASP A 535 -16.80 -9.52 8.41
C ASP A 535 -16.95 -11.04 8.30
N VAL A 536 -16.86 -11.77 9.40
CA VAL A 536 -16.93 -13.22 9.41
C VAL A 536 -17.92 -13.77 10.44
N VAL A 537 -18.33 -15.02 10.23
CA VAL A 537 -19.00 -15.85 11.21
C VAL A 537 -18.26 -17.16 11.38
N LYS A 538 -18.13 -17.63 12.61
CA LYS A 538 -17.50 -18.92 12.89
C LYS A 538 -18.41 -20.06 12.41
N LEU A 539 -17.81 -20.99 11.66
CA LEU A 539 -18.48 -22.22 11.21
C LEU A 539 -18.13 -23.41 12.10
N ALA A 540 -16.86 -23.59 12.42
CA ALA A 540 -16.34 -24.72 13.18
C ALA A 540 -14.99 -24.42 13.81
N ASP A 541 -14.61 -25.20 14.81
CA ASP A 541 -13.21 -25.30 15.27
C ASP A 541 -12.45 -26.31 14.39
N PHE A 542 -11.21 -25.99 14.04
CA PHE A 542 -10.33 -27.00 13.50
C PHE A 542 -9.84 -27.92 14.62
N THR A 543 -9.94 -29.24 14.39
CA THR A 543 -9.52 -30.25 15.34
C THR A 543 -8.32 -31.02 14.81
N ASN A 544 -7.48 -31.53 15.72
CA ASN A 544 -6.44 -32.49 15.40
C ASN A 544 -7.04 -33.91 15.20
N MET A 545 -6.20 -34.91 14.88
CA MET A 545 -6.62 -36.28 14.66
C MET A 545 -7.30 -36.94 15.89
N MET A 546 -7.13 -36.39 17.08
CA MET A 546 -7.77 -36.85 18.33
C MET A 546 -9.07 -36.08 18.62
N GLY A 547 -9.53 -35.23 17.69
CA GLY A 547 -10.76 -34.41 17.84
C GLY A 547 -10.61 -33.21 18.78
N MET A 548 -9.40 -32.88 19.25
CA MET A 548 -9.17 -31.73 20.13
C MET A 548 -9.02 -30.44 19.28
N PRO A 549 -9.57 -29.30 19.74
CA PRO A 549 -9.39 -28.03 19.07
C PRO A 549 -7.91 -27.64 18.91
N THR A 550 -7.54 -27.14 17.74
CA THR A 550 -6.17 -26.69 17.42
C THR A 550 -5.92 -25.23 17.79
N GLY A 551 -6.92 -24.51 18.27
CA GLY A 551 -6.87 -23.06 18.49
C GLY A 551 -7.22 -22.24 17.24
N PHE A 552 -7.34 -22.86 16.06
CA PHE A 552 -7.76 -22.21 14.82
C PHE A 552 -9.21 -22.56 14.48
N VAL A 553 -9.87 -21.68 13.72
CA VAL A 553 -11.28 -21.79 13.37
C VAL A 553 -11.51 -21.69 11.87
N GLN A 554 -12.60 -22.30 11.40
CA GLN A 554 -13.12 -22.08 10.06
C GLN A 554 -14.17 -20.98 10.11
N LEU A 555 -14.00 -19.98 9.26
CA LEU A 555 -14.80 -18.77 9.18
C LEU A 555 -15.46 -18.66 7.80
N ARG A 556 -16.63 -18.04 7.74
CA ARG A 556 -17.28 -17.64 6.48
C ARG A 556 -17.49 -16.14 6.47
N PHE A 557 -17.22 -15.50 5.35
CA PHE A 557 -17.53 -14.09 5.15
C PHE A 557 -19.03 -13.84 5.28
N ALA A 558 -19.40 -12.78 5.96
CA ALA A 558 -20.78 -12.40 6.21
C ALA A 558 -20.90 -10.88 6.33
N ASN A 559 -22.03 -10.33 5.88
CA ASN A 559 -22.34 -8.93 6.10
C ASN A 559 -22.75 -8.69 7.57
N ARG A 560 -22.19 -7.65 8.17
CA ARG A 560 -22.43 -7.13 9.51
C ARG A 560 -22.60 -5.63 9.47
N ASP A 561 -23.07 -5.04 10.55
CA ASP A 561 -23.01 -3.59 10.72
C ASP A 561 -21.81 -3.22 11.59
N ALA A 562 -21.09 -2.18 11.22
CA ALA A 562 -19.89 -1.75 11.93
C ALA A 562 -19.84 -0.23 12.11
N GLU A 563 -19.07 0.21 13.10
CA GLU A 563 -18.71 1.61 13.27
C GLU A 563 -17.21 1.76 13.52
N LEU A 564 -16.63 2.83 12.96
CA LEU A 564 -15.25 3.24 13.21
C LEU A 564 -15.25 4.72 13.57
N TYR A 565 -14.50 5.10 14.59
CA TYR A 565 -14.34 6.49 14.98
C TYR A 565 -12.98 6.74 15.63
N GLY A 566 -12.53 7.98 15.55
CA GLY A 566 -11.21 8.32 16.06
C GLY A 566 -10.83 9.75 15.81
N VAL A 567 -9.56 10.03 16.08
CA VAL A 567 -8.95 11.34 15.85
C VAL A 567 -7.50 11.16 15.42
N ASP A 568 -7.13 11.89 14.38
CA ASP A 568 -5.75 12.05 13.95
C ASP A 568 -5.28 13.46 14.32
N VAL A 569 -4.04 13.55 14.79
CA VAL A 569 -3.40 14.80 15.16
C VAL A 569 -2.04 14.86 14.50
N SER A 570 -1.71 15.98 13.87
CA SER A 570 -0.36 16.28 13.38
C SER A 570 0.01 17.72 13.69
N GLY A 571 1.29 17.96 13.83
CA GLY A 571 1.76 19.31 14.10
C GLY A 571 3.27 19.45 14.00
N SER A 572 3.71 20.68 13.94
CA SER A 572 5.13 21.03 13.93
C SER A 572 5.39 22.30 14.70
N LEU A 573 6.58 22.42 15.24
CA LEU A 573 7.05 23.57 16.00
C LEU A 573 8.50 23.88 15.62
N ALA A 574 8.76 25.05 15.06
CA ALA A 574 10.11 25.55 14.90
C ALA A 574 10.69 25.88 16.27
N LEU A 575 11.84 25.31 16.60
CA LEU A 575 12.53 25.55 17.86
C LEU A 575 13.51 26.70 17.75
N TRP A 576 14.30 26.72 16.69
CA TRP A 576 15.17 27.84 16.33
C TRP A 576 15.48 27.87 14.84
N GLN A 577 15.87 29.05 14.37
CA GLN A 577 16.42 29.30 13.05
C GLN A 577 17.60 30.27 13.21
N SER A 578 18.79 29.83 12.83
CA SER A 578 20.04 30.55 12.99
C SER A 578 20.99 30.25 11.87
N SER A 579 21.71 31.28 11.40
CA SER A 579 22.73 31.10 10.36
C SER A 579 23.93 30.24 10.84
N SER A 580 24.23 30.24 12.11
CA SER A 580 25.34 29.49 12.71
C SER A 580 24.94 28.12 13.28
N ALA A 581 23.71 27.97 13.77
CA ALA A 581 23.21 26.74 14.37
C ALA A 581 22.17 26.01 13.50
N GLY A 582 21.91 26.50 12.30
CA GLY A 582 20.94 25.91 11.38
C GLY A 582 19.50 26.09 11.84
N THR A 583 18.63 25.17 11.39
CA THR A 583 17.21 25.13 11.74
C THR A 583 16.90 23.88 12.52
N ALA A 584 16.07 23.98 13.55
CA ALA A 584 15.53 22.83 14.26
C ALA A 584 14.01 22.91 14.36
N LYS A 585 13.36 21.78 14.09
CA LYS A 585 11.91 21.63 14.07
C LYS A 585 11.50 20.36 14.80
N LEU A 586 10.51 20.47 15.67
CA LEU A 586 9.82 19.32 16.26
C LEU A 586 8.58 19.02 15.42
N ILE A 587 8.42 17.77 15.01
CA ILE A 587 7.25 17.26 14.29
C ILE A 587 6.60 16.19 15.14
N GLY A 588 5.28 16.20 15.24
CA GLY A 588 4.52 15.21 15.98
C GLY A 588 3.30 14.72 15.21
N THR A 589 3.06 13.42 15.27
CA THR A 589 1.81 12.79 14.78
C THR A 589 1.26 11.88 15.86
N ALA A 590 -0.06 11.80 15.99
CA ALA A 590 -0.71 10.86 16.89
C ALA A 590 -2.05 10.42 16.28
N SER A 591 -2.41 9.16 16.49
CA SER A 591 -3.68 8.60 16.02
C SER A 591 -4.30 7.72 17.09
N TRP A 592 -5.59 7.88 17.27
CA TRP A 592 -6.41 7.02 18.07
C TRP A 592 -7.67 6.64 17.32
N LEU A 593 -7.97 5.36 17.31
CA LEU A 593 -9.18 4.86 16.65
C LEU A 593 -9.86 3.74 17.44
N ARG A 594 -11.12 3.51 17.15
CA ARG A 594 -11.90 2.40 17.63
C ARG A 594 -12.82 1.90 16.53
N GLY A 595 -12.78 0.58 16.26
CA GLY A 595 -13.71 -0.14 15.39
C GLY A 595 -14.53 -1.13 16.19
N ARG A 596 -15.83 -1.22 15.90
CA ARG A 596 -16.77 -2.13 16.58
C ARG A 596 -17.70 -2.80 15.57
N ASN A 597 -17.88 -4.10 15.72
CA ASN A 597 -18.99 -4.82 15.14
C ASN A 597 -20.25 -4.51 15.96
N LEU A 598 -21.33 -4.09 15.34
CA LEU A 598 -22.52 -3.63 16.03
C LEU A 598 -23.56 -4.74 16.23
N ASP A 599 -23.40 -5.87 15.54
CA ASP A 599 -24.29 -7.02 15.68
C ASP A 599 -23.97 -7.83 16.95
N ASP A 600 -22.69 -7.92 17.33
CA ASP A 600 -22.24 -8.65 18.52
C ASP A 600 -21.53 -7.79 19.57
N GLY A 601 -21.22 -6.53 19.25
CA GLY A 601 -20.55 -5.57 20.14
C GLY A 601 -19.04 -5.78 20.25
N GLY A 602 -18.45 -6.75 19.51
CA GLY A 602 -17.02 -7.06 19.48
C GLY A 602 -16.17 -5.96 18.84
N SER A 603 -14.86 -6.09 18.97
CA SER A 603 -13.90 -5.24 18.26
C SER A 603 -13.76 -5.73 16.82
N LEU A 604 -13.57 -4.81 15.87
CA LEU A 604 -13.18 -5.18 14.52
C LEU A 604 -11.71 -5.66 14.51
N TYR A 605 -11.40 -6.51 13.55
CA TYR A 605 -10.07 -7.05 13.34
C TYR A 605 -9.07 -5.98 12.84
N HIS A 606 -7.77 -6.14 13.10
CA HIS A 606 -6.67 -5.27 12.64
C HIS A 606 -6.83 -3.79 13.02
N GLN A 607 -7.34 -3.50 14.22
CA GLN A 607 -7.40 -2.12 14.70
C GLN A 607 -6.09 -1.73 15.39
N MET A 608 -5.42 -0.70 14.85
CA MET A 608 -4.18 -0.17 15.44
C MET A 608 -4.49 0.48 16.80
N PRO A 609 -3.78 0.16 17.89
CA PRO A 609 -3.91 0.87 19.15
C PRO A 609 -3.43 2.32 19.01
N PHE A 610 -3.64 3.14 20.06
CA PHE A 610 -3.07 4.49 20.09
C PHE A 610 -1.60 4.44 19.72
N ASN A 611 -1.20 5.31 18.80
CA ASN A 611 0.18 5.43 18.35
C ASN A 611 0.53 6.90 18.14
N ALA A 612 1.80 7.24 18.39
CA ALA A 612 2.33 8.57 18.20
C ALA A 612 3.80 8.52 17.78
N THR A 613 4.19 9.47 16.95
CA THR A 613 5.58 9.65 16.53
C THR A 613 5.99 11.10 16.77
N PHE A 614 7.15 11.32 17.37
CA PHE A 614 7.76 12.62 17.57
C PHE A 614 9.14 12.61 16.93
N ALA A 615 9.42 13.57 16.07
CA ALA A 615 10.70 13.71 15.39
C ALA A 615 11.29 15.10 15.62
N LEU A 616 12.51 15.16 16.12
CA LEU A 616 13.32 16.36 16.18
C LEU A 616 14.23 16.37 14.94
N GLU A 617 13.93 17.25 14.00
CA GLU A 617 14.72 17.46 12.79
C GLU A 617 15.66 18.65 12.98
N HIS A 618 16.91 18.50 12.54
CA HIS A 618 17.92 19.55 12.53
C HIS A 618 18.61 19.59 11.17
N ARG A 619 18.77 20.82 10.63
CA ARG A 619 19.46 21.05 9.34
C ARG A 619 20.51 22.16 9.51
N LEU A 620 21.73 21.88 9.05
CA LEU A 620 22.83 22.84 9.07
C LEU A 620 23.72 22.65 7.83
N GLY A 621 23.67 23.60 6.88
CA GLY A 621 24.35 23.45 5.60
C GLY A 621 23.91 22.20 4.87
N GLY A 622 24.86 21.31 4.52
CA GLY A 622 24.57 20.01 3.91
C GLY A 622 24.14 18.91 4.89
N TRP A 623 24.19 19.15 6.21
CA TRP A 623 23.79 18.18 7.22
C TRP A 623 22.29 18.23 7.50
N GLU A 624 21.70 17.04 7.60
CA GLU A 624 20.32 16.80 7.99
C GLU A 624 20.32 15.66 9.02
N SER A 625 19.74 15.88 10.20
CA SER A 625 19.70 14.89 11.27
C SER A 625 18.31 14.83 11.90
N THR A 626 17.85 13.63 12.24
CA THR A 626 16.54 13.39 12.86
C THR A 626 16.69 12.42 14.03
N VAL A 627 16.14 12.76 15.17
CA VAL A 627 15.88 11.85 16.30
C VAL A 627 14.38 11.61 16.33
N GLU A 628 13.97 10.37 16.23
CA GLU A 628 12.56 9.98 16.19
C GLU A 628 12.23 9.07 17.36
N LEU A 629 11.13 9.36 18.06
CA LEU A 629 10.50 8.53 19.08
C LEU A 629 9.15 8.05 18.54
N ALA A 630 8.99 6.73 18.36
CA ALA A 630 7.72 6.09 18.01
C ALA A 630 7.16 5.37 19.24
N VAL A 631 5.90 5.64 19.60
CA VAL A 631 5.22 5.08 20.76
C VAL A 631 3.95 4.38 20.31
N VAL A 632 3.72 3.17 20.79
CA VAL A 632 2.52 2.39 20.53
C VAL A 632 2.00 1.85 21.85
N ALA A 633 0.71 2.03 22.12
CA ALA A 633 0.06 1.53 23.32
C ALA A 633 -0.24 0.02 23.22
N ASP A 634 -0.63 -0.58 24.36
CA ASP A 634 -1.09 -1.97 24.40
C ASP A 634 -2.30 -2.18 23.49
N LYS A 635 -2.26 -3.25 22.69
CA LYS A 635 -3.41 -3.73 21.93
C LYS A 635 -4.21 -4.71 22.78
N ASN A 636 -5.18 -4.17 23.50
CA ASN A 636 -6.06 -4.95 24.37
C ASN A 636 -7.44 -5.27 23.76
N ARG A 637 -7.77 -4.56 22.67
CA ARG A 637 -9.03 -4.74 21.93
C ARG A 637 -8.76 -5.57 20.68
N VAL A 638 -9.29 -6.77 20.68
CA VAL A 638 -9.03 -7.79 19.69
C VAL A 638 -10.34 -8.44 19.23
N ASP A 639 -10.33 -8.96 18.02
CA ASP A 639 -11.45 -9.76 17.49
C ASP A 639 -11.36 -11.18 18.06
N ALA A 640 -12.28 -11.51 18.97
CA ALA A 640 -12.34 -12.83 19.59
C ALA A 640 -12.79 -13.93 18.60
N THR A 641 -13.56 -13.58 17.55
CA THR A 641 -14.02 -14.54 16.52
C THR A 641 -12.85 -15.09 15.71
N ARG A 642 -11.84 -14.24 15.49
CA ARG A 642 -10.62 -14.58 14.75
C ARG A 642 -9.45 -15.01 15.65
N ASN A 643 -9.63 -15.12 16.95
CA ASN A 643 -8.57 -15.39 17.92
C ASN A 643 -7.40 -14.39 17.82
N GLU A 644 -7.72 -13.12 17.57
CA GLU A 644 -6.69 -12.09 17.39
C GLU A 644 -5.84 -11.91 18.63
N SER A 645 -4.52 -11.81 18.46
CA SER A 645 -3.58 -11.67 19.56
C SER A 645 -3.54 -10.26 20.13
N ARG A 646 -3.40 -10.20 21.47
CA ARG A 646 -3.01 -8.98 22.17
C ARG A 646 -1.50 -8.78 22.04
N THR A 647 -1.07 -7.51 22.00
CA THR A 647 0.34 -7.15 22.01
C THR A 647 0.61 -6.08 23.06
N ASN A 648 1.79 -6.12 23.67
CA ASN A 648 2.22 -5.11 24.63
C ASN A 648 2.61 -3.82 23.92
N GLY A 649 2.43 -2.68 24.61
CA GLY A 649 2.90 -1.40 24.13
C GLY A 649 4.43 -1.31 24.13
N TYR A 650 4.94 -0.43 23.28
CA TYR A 650 6.38 -0.21 23.15
C TYR A 650 6.72 1.21 22.74
N ALA A 651 7.99 1.56 22.92
CA ALA A 651 8.58 2.79 22.42
C ALA A 651 9.91 2.46 21.71
N LEU A 652 10.10 3.03 20.51
CA LEU A 652 11.32 2.89 19.73
C LEU A 652 11.97 4.24 19.49
N VAL A 653 13.29 4.30 19.58
CA VAL A 653 14.07 5.46 19.19
C VAL A 653 14.84 5.15 17.91
N ASN A 654 14.69 6.00 16.90
CA ASN A 654 15.40 5.92 15.64
C ASN A 654 16.27 7.18 15.45
N LEU A 655 17.44 7.00 14.85
CA LEU A 655 18.37 8.09 14.54
C LEU A 655 18.64 8.08 13.04
N ARG A 656 18.47 9.21 12.39
CA ARG A 656 18.87 9.38 10.98
C ARG A 656 19.77 10.59 10.85
N THR A 657 20.82 10.47 10.06
CA THR A 657 21.64 11.62 9.67
C THR A 657 22.08 11.47 8.22
N GLY A 658 22.20 12.57 7.53
CA GLY A 658 22.65 12.61 6.15
C GLY A 658 23.51 13.84 5.89
N TYR A 659 24.38 13.70 4.91
CA TYR A 659 25.20 14.81 4.42
C TYR A 659 25.13 14.88 2.91
N ALA A 660 24.74 16.05 2.40
CA ALA A 660 24.68 16.32 0.97
C ALA A 660 25.84 17.26 0.58
N TRP A 661 26.60 16.84 -0.44
CA TRP A 661 27.68 17.65 -1.03
C TRP A 661 27.63 17.58 -2.55
N GLY A 662 27.37 18.71 -3.18
CA GLY A 662 27.19 18.76 -4.63
C GLY A 662 26.11 17.80 -5.10
N LYS A 663 26.47 16.83 -5.92
CA LYS A 663 25.56 15.83 -6.50
C LYS A 663 25.41 14.53 -5.65
N TYR A 664 26.07 14.46 -4.51
CA TYR A 664 26.11 13.25 -3.68
C TYR A 664 25.38 13.46 -2.35
N ARG A 665 24.77 12.40 -1.84
CA ARG A 665 24.20 12.35 -0.48
C ARG A 665 24.57 11.01 0.16
N LEU A 666 25.17 11.07 1.34
CA LEU A 666 25.38 9.91 2.21
C LEU A 666 24.37 9.98 3.36
N GLY A 667 23.64 8.90 3.58
CA GLY A 667 22.68 8.74 4.69
C GLY A 667 23.10 7.61 5.61
N LEU A 668 22.94 7.83 6.90
CA LEU A 668 23.05 6.83 7.97
C LEU A 668 21.75 6.79 8.75
N ASP A 669 21.21 5.60 9.00
CA ASP A 669 19.97 5.38 9.72
C ASP A 669 20.16 4.25 10.74
N VAL A 670 19.81 4.49 12.00
CA VAL A 670 19.79 3.49 13.06
C VAL A 670 18.36 3.33 13.52
N GLN A 671 17.77 2.21 13.21
CA GLN A 671 16.42 1.85 13.63
C GLN A 671 16.47 1.04 14.90
N ASN A 672 15.48 1.27 15.79
CA ASN A 672 15.39 0.61 17.09
C ASN A 672 16.72 0.66 17.85
N LEU A 673 17.20 1.88 18.13
CA LEU A 673 18.52 2.16 18.72
C LEU A 673 18.84 1.29 19.95
N PHE A 674 17.85 1.06 20.79
CA PHE A 674 18.00 0.32 22.05
C PHE A 674 17.75 -1.18 21.92
N ASP A 675 17.55 -1.69 20.69
CA ASP A 675 17.28 -3.11 20.40
C ASP A 675 16.07 -3.66 21.14
N LYS A 676 15.04 -2.83 21.35
CA LYS A 676 13.82 -3.20 22.08
C LYS A 676 13.07 -4.32 21.38
N GLY A 677 12.79 -5.42 22.10
CA GLY A 677 11.85 -6.46 21.65
C GLY A 677 10.40 -5.96 21.71
N TYR A 678 9.62 -6.23 20.68
CA TYR A 678 8.23 -5.87 20.57
C TYR A 678 7.51 -6.71 19.54
N ASP A 679 6.20 -6.86 19.68
CA ASP A 679 5.35 -7.53 18.70
C ASP A 679 4.66 -6.51 17.80
N LEU A 680 4.46 -6.87 16.54
CA LEU A 680 3.74 -6.05 15.56
C LEU A 680 2.23 -6.06 15.87
N PRO A 681 1.58 -4.94 16.23
CA PRO A 681 0.16 -4.94 16.62
C PRO A 681 -0.79 -5.43 15.52
N LEU A 682 -0.41 -5.22 14.25
CA LEU A 682 -1.14 -5.69 13.08
C LEU A 682 -0.41 -6.84 12.34
N GLY A 683 0.65 -7.40 12.93
CA GLY A 683 1.47 -8.42 12.27
C GLY A 683 0.82 -9.81 12.20
N GLY A 684 -0.23 -10.05 12.98
CA GLY A 684 -0.82 -11.37 13.12
C GLY A 684 0.07 -12.36 13.87
N MET A 685 -0.07 -13.66 13.57
CA MET A 685 0.65 -14.75 14.23
C MET A 685 1.83 -15.22 13.39
N SER A 686 2.96 -15.51 14.05
CA SER A 686 4.14 -16.10 13.39
C SER A 686 3.91 -17.57 13.04
N LEU A 687 3.33 -17.82 11.86
CA LEU A 687 3.08 -19.17 11.35
C LEU A 687 4.37 -19.85 10.87
N GLY A 688 5.37 -19.06 10.44
CA GLY A 688 6.70 -19.56 10.12
C GLY A 688 7.40 -20.18 11.35
N ASP A 689 7.39 -19.47 12.49
CA ASP A 689 7.92 -20.00 13.76
C ASP A 689 7.06 -21.17 14.28
N TYR A 690 5.73 -21.03 14.24
CA TYR A 690 4.81 -22.11 14.65
C TYR A 690 5.07 -23.42 13.89
N LYS A 691 5.29 -23.35 12.58
CA LYS A 691 5.62 -24.53 11.77
C LYS A 691 6.97 -25.16 12.16
N ALA A 692 7.94 -24.34 12.57
CA ALA A 692 9.29 -24.79 12.91
C ALA A 692 9.42 -25.28 14.37
N THR A 693 8.73 -24.65 15.32
CA THR A 693 8.90 -24.86 16.77
C THR A 693 7.66 -25.40 17.49
N GLY A 694 6.48 -25.25 16.89
CA GLY A 694 5.20 -25.54 17.53
C GLY A 694 4.66 -24.39 18.39
N ASP A 695 5.42 -23.31 18.59
CA ASP A 695 5.01 -22.17 19.42
C ASP A 695 4.30 -21.12 18.58
N LEU A 696 3.04 -20.84 18.92
CA LEU A 696 2.24 -19.82 18.28
C LEU A 696 2.36 -18.49 19.05
N ARG A 697 3.00 -17.51 18.46
CA ARG A 697 3.21 -16.17 19.03
C ARG A 697 2.90 -15.06 18.01
N PRO A 698 2.64 -13.82 18.44
CA PRO A 698 2.59 -12.69 17.52
C PRO A 698 3.90 -12.55 16.74
N VAL A 699 3.83 -11.91 15.56
CA VAL A 699 5.05 -11.65 14.76
C VAL A 699 5.92 -10.61 15.48
N PRO A 700 7.18 -10.97 15.85
CA PRO A 700 8.08 -10.01 16.48
C PRO A 700 8.49 -8.90 15.51
N GLY A 701 8.59 -7.68 16.01
CA GLY A 701 9.10 -6.56 15.25
C GLY A 701 10.62 -6.61 15.07
N ARG A 702 11.13 -5.89 14.09
CA ARG A 702 12.55 -5.84 13.73
C ARG A 702 13.38 -5.26 14.89
N GLY A 703 14.45 -5.95 15.28
CA GLY A 703 15.47 -5.46 16.21
C GLY A 703 16.32 -4.34 15.62
N ARG A 704 17.38 -3.94 16.33
CA ARG A 704 18.26 -2.85 15.89
C ARG A 704 18.87 -3.12 14.52
N SER A 705 18.85 -2.09 13.67
CA SER A 705 19.46 -2.11 12.33
C SER A 705 20.29 -0.84 12.10
N PHE A 706 21.52 -1.02 11.64
CA PHE A 706 22.39 0.05 11.14
C PHE A 706 22.32 0.05 9.62
N ASN A 707 21.87 1.15 9.04
CA ASN A 707 21.62 1.26 7.62
C ASN A 707 22.46 2.38 7.03
N ILE A 708 22.96 2.18 5.83
CA ILE A 708 23.72 3.18 5.08
C ILE A 708 23.11 3.31 3.69
N GLY A 709 23.00 4.53 3.19
CA GLY A 709 22.54 4.82 1.83
C GLY A 709 23.42 5.84 1.16
N LEU A 710 23.69 5.65 -0.13
CA LEU A 710 24.41 6.58 -0.98
C LEU A 710 23.55 6.90 -2.20
N THR A 711 23.45 8.20 -2.52
CA THR A 711 22.74 8.69 -3.71
C THR A 711 23.68 9.60 -4.50
N ALA A 712 23.70 9.46 -5.82
CA ALA A 712 24.44 10.30 -6.75
C ALA A 712 23.49 10.81 -7.84
N LYS A 713 23.38 12.13 -8.01
CA LYS A 713 22.63 12.80 -9.09
C LYS A 713 23.58 13.23 -10.21
N PHE A 714 23.13 13.23 -11.45
CA PHE A 714 23.94 13.63 -12.61
C PHE A 714 23.11 14.30 -13.71
#